data_03ebcd5169972249607dee8e4f3b6349
#
_entry.id   03ebcd5169972249607dee8e4f3b6349
#
_cell.length_a   1.000
_cell.length_b   1.000
_cell.length_c   1.000
_cell.angle_alpha   90.00
_cell.angle_beta   90.00
_cell.angle_gamma   90.00
#
_symmetry.space_group_name_H-M   'P 1'
#
loop_
_entity.id
_entity.type
_entity.pdbx_description
1 polymer ?
#
loop_
_entity_poly.entity_id
_entity_poly.type
_entity_poly.pdbx_seq_one_letter_code
_entity_poly.pdbx_strand_id
1 'polypeptide(L)'
;MYFKILVTAVMMILTTSVSFGQSGTGTVKGTVRTSDGVVAESVELTINGVANGASDRNGVYTLKNVPAGNYTLTAKLVGLKSVSREVTVTAGQTSRVDITLQASNQQLKEVTVSGGKKNKFAVKESEFVSKMPLKNLENPQVYSVISKELLTDQVITNYDDALKNAPGVDKLWSSTGRGTDGAGYFSLRGFAVQPTLVNGLPGLTNGSLDVSNVERIEVIKGPSGTLFGSSLTSYGGLINTVTKQPFDAVATDVTYTGGSYGLNRITADVNTPLDSAHRVLFRVNAAYHDENSFQDAGFKKTRFFAPSLSYKLNERVSFLLNAQFLSSEGTNPTMLFFSRNAPLKVSTLEGLGYDPKKSYTSNALSIKNPVNSVQGQMNYKISEQWNSQTLISRGSAKSDGFYSYLYEGTVYDTTVDPAVPVVGNGIFSRYLSDMNSTTETTDIQQNFMGDFNLGGMRNRIIVGLDYLNRTYIDNSSNYALLGAVDPKGKDTGILTREAAEKAIADQGASYNASKTTQETYSAYVSDIINFTPKLSGMASLRIDRFQNGGLNTLPENRFGQTALSPKFGLVYQVLQDKLSVFGNYMNGFTNQAPVTIVTNNVPSVITFEPEQANQLEGGIKADLFDGKLTGSLSYYDIKVSNIILTPDINVYTQGGDRYSKGFEAELNANPFPGFNIIAGYSKNKSKLTNTGSDAEGRRPNGAGPEDLINAWFSYKILTGSAKGLGFGFGGNYAGENLIVNTNTSGVFTLPSYTVLNASVSYATGSFTCGIKLDNLTNKEYYKGWTTLEPMRPRTGSLMVGYHF
;
A
#
# COMPACT_ATOMS: atom_id res chain seq x y z
N MET A 1 64.51 -11.35 -11.43
CA MET A 1 65.03 -11.12 -12.80
C MET A 1 64.04 -11.52 -13.88
N TYR A 2 63.04 -12.33 -13.62
CA TYR A 2 62.01 -12.76 -14.60
C TYR A 2 60.84 -11.81 -14.80
N PHE A 3 60.55 -10.88 -13.86
CA PHE A 3 59.46 -9.92 -13.97
C PHE A 3 59.74 -8.73 -14.94
N LYS A 4 61.03 -8.38 -15.16
CA LYS A 4 61.40 -7.34 -16.12
C LYS A 4 61.42 -7.83 -17.58
N ILE A 5 61.54 -9.13 -17.81
CA ILE A 5 61.53 -9.70 -19.16
C ILE A 5 60.07 -9.83 -19.66
N LEU A 6 59.10 -10.06 -18.79
CA LEU A 6 57.69 -10.17 -19.15
C LEU A 6 57.06 -8.79 -19.54
N VAL A 7 57.50 -7.71 -18.90
CA VAL A 7 57.01 -6.35 -19.21
C VAL A 7 57.56 -5.84 -20.53
N THR A 8 58.79 -6.22 -20.89
CA THR A 8 59.42 -5.83 -22.18
C THR A 8 58.86 -6.62 -23.36
N ALA A 9 58.46 -7.86 -23.14
CA ALA A 9 57.82 -8.69 -24.18
C ALA A 9 56.35 -8.24 -24.47
N VAL A 10 55.65 -7.75 -23.49
CA VAL A 10 54.29 -7.21 -23.66
C VAL A 10 54.31 -5.84 -24.34
N MET A 11 55.35 -5.04 -24.17
CA MET A 11 55.53 -3.77 -24.87
C MET A 11 55.94 -3.90 -26.34
N MET A 12 56.54 -5.01 -26.78
CA MET A 12 56.97 -5.25 -28.18
C MET A 12 55.87 -5.83 -29.07
N ILE A 13 54.75 -6.30 -28.51
CA ILE A 13 53.60 -6.82 -29.30
C ILE A 13 52.59 -5.72 -29.67
N LEU A 14 52.73 -4.49 -29.14
CA LEU A 14 51.82 -3.35 -29.37
C LEU A 14 52.24 -2.41 -30.50
N THR A 15 53.20 -2.77 -31.36
CA THR A 15 53.64 -1.91 -32.48
C THR A 15 53.50 -2.55 -33.86
N THR A 16 52.45 -3.34 -34.10
CA THR A 16 52.04 -3.61 -35.48
C THR A 16 50.87 -2.73 -35.82
N SER A 17 51.14 -1.54 -36.35
CA SER A 17 50.16 -0.65 -36.93
C SER A 17 49.56 -1.31 -38.17
N VAL A 18 48.39 -1.91 -38.03
CA VAL A 18 47.53 -2.22 -39.16
C VAL A 18 46.89 -0.92 -39.62
N SER A 19 47.34 -0.33 -40.67
CA SER A 19 46.69 0.78 -41.40
C SER A 19 45.36 0.28 -41.92
N PHE A 20 44.27 0.43 -41.18
CA PHE A 20 42.92 0.43 -41.74
C PHE A 20 42.72 1.75 -42.46
N GLY A 21 42.36 1.71 -43.71
CA GLY A 21 41.96 2.88 -44.47
C GLY A 21 40.87 3.61 -43.70
N GLN A 22 41.07 4.89 -43.37
CA GLN A 22 40.09 5.75 -42.73
C GLN A 22 38.86 5.88 -43.62
N SER A 23 37.87 5.04 -43.45
CA SER A 23 36.52 5.37 -43.88
C SER A 23 36.11 6.59 -43.07
N GLY A 24 35.97 7.75 -43.72
CA GLY A 24 35.58 9.00 -43.04
C GLY A 24 34.24 8.79 -42.29
N THR A 25 34.16 9.32 -41.08
CA THR A 25 32.95 9.24 -40.24
C THR A 25 32.13 10.52 -40.35
N GLY A 26 30.81 10.42 -40.20
CA GLY A 26 29.88 11.54 -40.08
C GLY A 26 29.16 11.54 -38.74
N THR A 27 28.19 12.42 -38.58
CA THR A 27 27.36 12.54 -37.37
C THR A 27 25.89 12.41 -37.77
N VAL A 28 25.09 11.65 -36.98
CA VAL A 28 23.64 11.63 -37.14
C VAL A 28 23.03 12.38 -35.98
N LYS A 29 22.19 13.39 -36.24
CA LYS A 29 21.56 14.22 -35.21
C LYS A 29 20.09 14.45 -35.54
N GLY A 30 19.23 14.60 -34.51
CA GLY A 30 17.83 14.91 -34.72
C GLY A 30 17.09 15.13 -33.42
N THR A 31 15.76 15.27 -33.52
CA THR A 31 14.85 15.37 -32.39
C THR A 31 13.88 14.20 -32.42
N VAL A 32 13.55 13.68 -31.24
CA VAL A 32 12.50 12.68 -31.07
C VAL A 32 11.30 13.32 -30.35
N ARG A 33 10.12 13.09 -30.91
CA ARG A 33 8.85 13.57 -30.35
C ARG A 33 7.85 12.41 -30.33
N THR A 34 6.86 12.53 -29.50
CA THR A 34 5.67 11.67 -29.51
C THR A 34 4.62 12.23 -30.48
N SER A 35 3.64 11.42 -30.88
CA SER A 35 2.60 11.82 -31.85
C SER A 35 1.73 13.00 -31.38
N ASP A 36 1.71 13.32 -30.09
CA ASP A 36 1.09 14.50 -29.49
C ASP A 36 2.01 15.73 -29.47
N GLY A 37 3.20 15.63 -30.10
CA GLY A 37 4.15 16.74 -30.27
C GLY A 37 5.08 17.00 -29.08
N VAL A 38 4.98 16.19 -28.02
CA VAL A 38 5.86 16.31 -26.83
C VAL A 38 7.26 15.78 -27.16
N VAL A 39 8.31 16.44 -26.67
CA VAL A 39 9.69 15.95 -26.80
C VAL A 39 9.89 14.69 -26.00
N ALA A 40 10.52 13.67 -26.56
CA ALA A 40 10.75 12.39 -25.92
C ALA A 40 12.20 12.29 -25.41
N GLU A 41 12.38 12.29 -24.10
CA GLU A 41 13.66 12.08 -23.39
C GLU A 41 13.95 10.58 -23.27
N SER A 42 15.24 10.21 -23.23
CA SER A 42 15.72 8.85 -22.99
C SER A 42 15.24 7.82 -24.04
N VAL A 43 14.96 8.26 -25.25
CA VAL A 43 14.71 7.36 -26.39
C VAL A 43 16.04 6.75 -26.79
N GLU A 44 16.11 5.43 -26.80
CA GLU A 44 17.25 4.69 -27.31
C GLU A 44 17.31 4.82 -28.83
N LEU A 45 18.44 5.30 -29.35
CA LEU A 45 18.73 5.46 -30.79
C LEU A 45 19.85 4.50 -31.14
N THR A 46 19.60 3.54 -32.03
CA THR A 46 20.57 2.54 -32.41
C THR A 46 20.74 2.49 -33.93
N ILE A 47 22.00 2.40 -34.38
CA ILE A 47 22.37 1.95 -35.70
C ILE A 47 23.10 0.63 -35.48
N ASN A 48 22.46 -0.50 -35.81
CA ASN A 48 22.91 -1.85 -35.45
C ASN A 48 24.39 -2.10 -35.79
N GLY A 49 25.17 -2.44 -34.75
CA GLY A 49 26.62 -2.74 -34.87
C GLY A 49 27.51 -1.54 -35.11
N VAL A 50 26.97 -0.30 -35.17
CA VAL A 50 27.71 0.90 -35.59
C VAL A 50 27.72 2.00 -34.53
N ALA A 51 26.56 2.37 -34.00
CA ALA A 51 26.44 3.46 -33.02
C ALA A 51 25.16 3.30 -32.18
N ASN A 52 25.24 3.77 -30.95
CA ASN A 52 24.10 3.88 -30.04
C ASN A 52 24.14 5.20 -29.24
N GLY A 53 23.01 5.64 -28.74
CA GLY A 53 22.86 6.82 -27.94
C GLY A 53 21.44 7.00 -27.49
N ALA A 54 21.17 8.01 -26.64
CA ALA A 54 19.83 8.33 -26.17
C ALA A 54 19.51 9.81 -26.41
N SER A 55 18.22 10.14 -26.55
CA SER A 55 17.75 11.51 -26.61
C SER A 55 17.85 12.17 -25.23
N ASP A 56 18.23 13.43 -25.24
CA ASP A 56 18.28 14.27 -24.03
C ASP A 56 16.88 14.78 -23.62
N ARG A 57 16.81 15.58 -22.54
CA ARG A 57 15.57 16.17 -22.01
C ARG A 57 14.82 17.10 -22.97
N ASN A 58 15.47 17.54 -24.03
CA ASN A 58 14.85 18.32 -25.11
C ASN A 58 14.49 17.44 -26.30
N GLY A 59 14.59 16.11 -26.15
CA GLY A 59 14.38 15.13 -27.21
C GLY A 59 15.50 15.13 -28.25
N VAL A 60 16.61 15.81 -28.03
CA VAL A 60 17.72 15.90 -29.01
C VAL A 60 18.67 14.74 -28.82
N TYR A 61 19.07 14.09 -29.91
CA TYR A 61 20.09 13.06 -29.91
C TYR A 61 21.24 13.38 -30.87
N THR A 62 22.40 12.81 -30.62
CA THR A 62 23.58 12.95 -31.48
C THR A 62 24.41 11.68 -31.43
N LEU A 63 24.50 10.97 -32.56
CA LEU A 63 25.37 9.83 -32.77
C LEU A 63 26.61 10.30 -33.54
N LYS A 64 27.78 10.29 -32.89
CA LYS A 64 29.05 10.73 -33.47
C LYS A 64 29.84 9.53 -34.00
N ASN A 65 30.81 9.81 -34.89
CA ASN A 65 31.75 8.84 -35.44
C ASN A 65 31.08 7.66 -36.15
N VAL A 66 29.94 7.90 -36.80
CA VAL A 66 29.26 6.90 -37.63
C VAL A 66 30.02 6.80 -38.97
N PRO A 67 30.51 5.63 -39.38
CA PRO A 67 31.14 5.47 -40.72
C PRO A 67 30.23 5.89 -41.85
N ALA A 68 30.80 6.40 -42.95
CA ALA A 68 30.02 6.77 -44.14
C ALA A 68 29.32 5.53 -44.73
N GLY A 69 28.05 5.63 -45.04
CA GLY A 69 27.22 4.51 -45.53
C GLY A 69 25.74 4.75 -45.37
N ASN A 70 24.95 3.79 -45.82
CA ASN A 70 23.49 3.76 -45.64
C ASN A 70 23.13 2.87 -44.46
N TYR A 71 22.35 3.37 -43.54
CA TYR A 71 21.99 2.69 -42.27
C TYR A 71 20.51 2.80 -41.98
N THR A 72 20.02 1.90 -41.16
CA THR A 72 18.71 2.01 -40.53
C THR A 72 18.91 2.49 -39.08
N LEU A 73 18.46 3.69 -38.78
CA LEU A 73 18.38 4.24 -37.44
C LEU A 73 17.07 3.80 -36.81
N THR A 74 17.16 3.10 -35.68
CA THR A 74 15.98 2.66 -34.92
C THR A 74 15.88 3.47 -33.63
N ALA A 75 14.69 4.02 -33.39
CA ALA A 75 14.34 4.70 -32.13
C ALA A 75 13.38 3.84 -31.34
N LYS A 76 13.70 3.58 -30.07
CA LYS A 76 12.94 2.72 -29.17
C LYS A 76 12.72 3.43 -27.83
N LEU A 77 11.49 3.47 -27.38
CA LEU A 77 11.13 3.94 -26.05
C LEU A 77 10.04 3.02 -25.50
N VAL A 78 10.18 2.63 -24.24
CA VAL A 78 9.22 1.74 -23.58
C VAL A 78 7.83 2.37 -23.61
N GLY A 79 6.82 1.58 -24.02
CA GLY A 79 5.43 2.04 -24.13
C GLY A 79 5.09 2.72 -25.46
N LEU A 80 6.06 2.93 -26.36
CA LEU A 80 5.84 3.47 -27.69
C LEU A 80 6.26 2.47 -28.77
N LYS A 81 5.61 2.58 -29.94
CA LYS A 81 5.95 1.74 -31.10
C LYS A 81 7.35 2.15 -31.60
N SER A 82 8.27 1.19 -31.70
CA SER A 82 9.58 1.43 -32.30
C SER A 82 9.45 1.94 -33.73
N VAL A 83 10.26 2.95 -34.08
CA VAL A 83 10.29 3.56 -35.41
C VAL A 83 11.67 3.42 -35.99
N SER A 84 11.77 2.86 -37.18
CA SER A 84 13.01 2.79 -37.97
C SER A 84 12.97 3.78 -39.14
N ARG A 85 14.10 4.43 -39.39
CA ARG A 85 14.30 5.38 -40.50
C ARG A 85 15.63 5.09 -41.21
N GLU A 86 15.64 5.11 -42.51
CA GLU A 86 16.88 5.07 -43.24
C GLU A 86 17.61 6.39 -43.17
N VAL A 87 18.90 6.33 -43.01
CA VAL A 87 19.82 7.48 -42.95
C VAL A 87 21.08 7.21 -43.74
N THR A 88 21.42 8.14 -44.63
CA THR A 88 22.69 8.16 -45.35
C THR A 88 23.67 9.04 -44.60
N VAL A 89 24.80 8.46 -44.19
CA VAL A 89 25.88 9.17 -43.50
C VAL A 89 26.99 9.45 -44.49
N THR A 90 27.33 10.73 -44.64
CA THR A 90 28.44 11.19 -45.48
C THR A 90 29.61 11.63 -44.58
N ALA A 91 30.82 11.26 -44.96
CA ALA A 91 32.03 11.61 -44.20
C ALA A 91 32.15 13.14 -44.00
N GLY A 92 32.41 13.54 -42.75
CA GLY A 92 32.56 14.95 -42.35
C GLY A 92 31.25 15.73 -42.26
N GLN A 93 30.11 15.13 -42.58
CA GLN A 93 28.82 15.83 -42.57
C GLN A 93 27.91 15.36 -41.41
N THR A 94 26.92 16.20 -41.12
CA THR A 94 25.84 15.88 -40.13
C THR A 94 24.55 15.57 -40.90
N SER A 95 24.09 14.33 -40.83
CA SER A 95 22.77 13.91 -41.34
C SER A 95 21.70 14.18 -40.24
N ARG A 96 20.64 14.90 -40.62
CA ARG A 96 19.54 15.19 -39.67
C ARG A 96 18.35 14.25 -39.91
N VAL A 97 17.91 13.57 -38.83
CA VAL A 97 16.74 12.68 -38.84
C VAL A 97 15.86 12.99 -37.64
N ASP A 98 14.69 13.58 -37.86
CA ASP A 98 13.69 13.80 -36.80
C ASP A 98 12.72 12.62 -36.76
N ILE A 99 12.37 12.14 -35.57
CA ILE A 99 11.58 10.91 -35.34
C ILE A 99 10.33 11.24 -34.55
N THR A 100 9.19 10.71 -34.98
CA THR A 100 7.94 10.76 -34.22
C THR A 100 7.54 9.36 -33.82
N LEU A 101 7.45 9.11 -32.47
CA LEU A 101 7.01 7.86 -31.87
C LEU A 101 5.50 7.88 -31.66
N GLN A 102 4.82 6.78 -31.94
CA GLN A 102 3.40 6.59 -31.72
C GLN A 102 3.16 5.70 -30.50
N ALA A 103 2.03 5.89 -29.80
CA ALA A 103 1.63 4.98 -28.73
C ALA A 103 1.50 3.55 -29.28
N SER A 104 2.03 2.58 -28.55
CA SER A 104 1.87 1.17 -28.89
C SER A 104 0.48 0.71 -28.48
N ASN A 105 -0.29 0.12 -29.40
CA ASN A 105 -1.55 -0.55 -29.07
C ASN A 105 -1.32 -1.91 -28.37
N GLN A 106 -0.09 -2.33 -28.16
CA GLN A 106 0.25 -3.47 -27.32
C GLN A 106 0.30 -3.00 -25.88
N GLN A 107 -0.62 -3.49 -25.06
CA GLN A 107 -0.62 -3.39 -23.59
C GLN A 107 0.66 -4.04 -23.02
N LEU A 108 1.74 -3.31 -23.04
CA LEU A 108 2.86 -3.52 -22.12
C LEU A 108 2.53 -2.68 -20.88
N LYS A 109 2.51 -3.32 -19.72
CA LYS A 109 2.34 -2.69 -18.41
C LYS A 109 3.10 -1.38 -18.37
N GLU A 110 2.42 -0.34 -17.95
CA GLU A 110 2.95 1.02 -17.84
C GLU A 110 4.20 1.08 -16.99
N VAL A 111 5.36 0.96 -17.61
CA VAL A 111 6.58 1.52 -17.04
C VAL A 111 6.55 3.00 -17.40
N THR A 112 6.00 3.79 -16.54
CA THR A 112 5.97 5.23 -16.74
C THR A 112 7.37 5.78 -16.55
N VAL A 113 8.07 6.00 -17.65
CA VAL A 113 9.24 6.87 -17.65
C VAL A 113 8.73 8.26 -17.28
N SER A 114 9.14 8.76 -16.13
CA SER A 114 8.66 10.01 -15.52
C SER A 114 8.95 11.29 -16.32
N GLY A 115 9.56 11.20 -17.49
CA GLY A 115 9.92 12.34 -18.34
C GLY A 115 8.79 12.99 -19.14
N GLY A 116 7.61 12.36 -19.26
CA GLY A 116 6.52 12.84 -20.12
C GLY A 116 5.18 13.09 -19.44
N LYS A 117 5.01 12.75 -18.17
CA LYS A 117 3.75 13.01 -17.45
C LYS A 117 3.58 14.49 -17.17
N LYS A 118 2.52 15.11 -17.73
CA LYS A 118 2.14 16.51 -17.42
C LYS A 118 1.84 16.68 -15.93
N ASN A 119 1.25 15.67 -15.30
CA ASN A 119 0.99 15.59 -13.85
C ASN A 119 1.63 14.32 -13.28
N LYS A 120 2.72 14.47 -12.51
CA LYS A 120 3.51 13.35 -12.00
C LYS A 120 2.80 12.52 -10.93
N PHE A 121 1.76 13.05 -10.30
CA PHE A 121 1.02 12.38 -9.24
C PHE A 121 -0.24 11.68 -9.75
N ALA A 122 -0.72 12.01 -10.95
CA ALA A 122 -1.94 11.42 -11.48
C ALA A 122 -1.68 10.05 -12.12
N VAL A 123 -2.52 9.08 -11.77
CA VAL A 123 -2.61 7.77 -12.41
C VAL A 123 -3.99 7.67 -13.06
N LYS A 124 -4.04 7.47 -14.39
CA LYS A 124 -5.27 7.53 -15.17
C LYS A 124 -5.99 6.19 -15.30
N GLU A 125 -5.29 5.09 -15.02
CA GLU A 125 -5.76 3.72 -15.21
C GLU A 125 -5.22 2.81 -14.13
N SER A 126 -5.99 1.80 -13.72
CA SER A 126 -5.54 0.72 -12.86
C SER A 126 -5.99 -0.62 -13.43
N GLU A 127 -5.09 -1.60 -13.44
CA GLU A 127 -5.37 -2.98 -13.78
C GLU A 127 -5.91 -3.78 -12.59
N PHE A 128 -5.68 -3.29 -11.34
CA PHE A 128 -6.07 -4.01 -10.14
C PHE A 128 -7.49 -3.71 -9.68
N VAL A 129 -7.93 -2.45 -9.74
CA VAL A 129 -9.23 -2.03 -9.17
C VAL A 129 -10.42 -2.82 -9.73
N SER A 130 -10.38 -3.14 -11.03
CA SER A 130 -11.40 -3.95 -11.71
C SER A 130 -10.87 -5.30 -12.19
N LYS A 131 -9.66 -5.70 -11.76
CA LYS A 131 -8.91 -6.88 -12.26
C LYS A 131 -8.75 -6.92 -13.79
N MET A 132 -8.94 -5.78 -14.43
CA MET A 132 -8.69 -5.54 -15.85
C MET A 132 -8.30 -4.07 -16.04
N PRO A 133 -7.51 -3.73 -17.05
CA PRO A 133 -7.14 -2.35 -17.36
C PRO A 133 -8.39 -1.51 -17.63
N LEU A 134 -8.60 -0.49 -16.80
CA LEU A 134 -9.76 0.39 -16.92
C LEU A 134 -9.39 1.82 -16.54
N LYS A 135 -9.67 2.76 -17.45
CA LYS A 135 -9.49 4.19 -17.18
C LYS A 135 -10.34 4.64 -16.00
N ASN A 136 -9.82 5.54 -15.17
CA ASN A 136 -10.56 6.07 -14.03
C ASN A 136 -11.91 6.69 -14.42
N LEU A 137 -11.99 7.38 -15.58
CA LEU A 137 -13.23 7.96 -16.11
C LEU A 137 -14.28 6.94 -16.57
N GLU A 138 -13.89 5.68 -16.78
CA GLU A 138 -14.76 4.58 -17.19
C GLU A 138 -15.12 3.65 -16.04
N ASN A 139 -14.44 3.81 -14.89
CA ASN A 139 -14.63 2.95 -13.73
C ASN A 139 -15.73 3.52 -12.82
N PRO A 140 -16.82 2.80 -12.55
CA PRO A 140 -17.85 3.27 -11.63
C PRO A 140 -17.43 3.25 -10.16
N GLN A 141 -16.26 2.69 -9.81
CA GLN A 141 -15.75 2.65 -8.45
C GLN A 141 -14.73 3.76 -8.20
N VAL A 142 -14.76 4.37 -7.00
CA VAL A 142 -13.77 5.34 -6.56
C VAL A 142 -12.54 4.64 -5.97
N TYR A 143 -11.38 5.13 -6.32
CA TYR A 143 -10.12 4.77 -5.71
C TYR A 143 -9.15 5.94 -5.72
N SER A 144 -8.25 6.00 -4.76
CA SER A 144 -7.17 6.99 -4.66
C SER A 144 -5.84 6.32 -4.89
N VAL A 145 -4.89 7.04 -5.48
CA VAL A 145 -3.55 6.52 -5.77
C VAL A 145 -2.49 7.40 -5.13
N ILE A 146 -1.61 6.79 -4.36
CA ILE A 146 -0.41 7.41 -3.79
C ILE A 146 0.77 6.92 -4.63
N SER A 147 1.33 7.78 -5.48
CA SER A 147 2.41 7.41 -6.40
C SER A 147 3.79 7.46 -5.73
N LYS A 148 4.77 6.73 -6.28
CA LYS A 148 6.17 6.77 -5.81
C LYS A 148 6.77 8.18 -5.88
N GLU A 149 6.37 8.98 -6.85
CA GLU A 149 6.81 10.36 -7.00
C GLU A 149 6.40 11.21 -5.79
N LEU A 150 5.18 10.97 -5.25
CA LEU A 150 4.72 11.63 -4.03
C LEU A 150 5.49 11.13 -2.80
N LEU A 151 5.73 9.82 -2.71
CA LEU A 151 6.54 9.23 -1.62
C LEU A 151 7.95 9.82 -1.61
N THR A 152 8.56 9.99 -2.78
CA THR A 152 9.89 10.61 -2.93
C THR A 152 9.89 12.08 -2.59
N ASP A 153 8.92 12.87 -3.08
CA ASP A 153 8.79 14.30 -2.77
C ASP A 153 8.66 14.57 -1.27
N GLN A 154 7.96 13.69 -0.58
CA GLN A 154 7.74 13.75 0.86
C GLN A 154 8.81 13.00 1.68
N VAL A 155 9.83 12.43 1.05
CA VAL A 155 10.88 11.60 1.71
C VAL A 155 10.23 10.62 2.70
N ILE A 156 9.26 9.84 2.23
CA ILE A 156 8.56 8.85 3.06
C ILE A 156 9.46 7.63 3.26
N THR A 157 9.72 7.28 4.53
CA THR A 157 10.53 6.12 4.93
C THR A 157 9.71 5.03 5.61
N ASN A 158 8.47 5.33 6.00
CA ASN A 158 7.56 4.42 6.67
C ASN A 158 6.27 4.27 5.83
N TYR A 159 5.84 3.02 5.60
CA TYR A 159 4.63 2.72 4.83
C TYR A 159 3.36 3.29 5.46
N ASP A 160 3.22 3.17 6.79
CA ASP A 160 2.02 3.65 7.50
C ASP A 160 1.84 5.18 7.34
N ASP A 161 2.95 5.91 7.20
CA ASP A 161 2.90 7.37 6.98
C ASP A 161 2.54 7.75 5.53
N ALA A 162 2.70 6.85 4.57
CA ALA A 162 2.31 7.10 3.18
C ALA A 162 0.79 7.28 3.04
N LEU A 163 0.02 6.51 3.82
CA LEU A 163 -1.43 6.43 3.69
C LEU A 163 -2.18 7.71 4.07
N LYS A 164 -1.54 8.63 4.83
CA LYS A 164 -2.10 9.97 5.13
C LYS A 164 -2.36 10.83 3.88
N ASN A 165 -1.82 10.44 2.73
CA ASN A 165 -2.00 11.15 1.45
C ASN A 165 -3.29 10.75 0.72
N ALA A 166 -3.98 9.68 1.13
CA ALA A 166 -5.26 9.29 0.54
C ALA A 166 -6.43 9.96 1.27
N PRO A 167 -7.37 10.60 0.58
CA PRO A 167 -8.56 11.19 1.19
C PRO A 167 -9.35 10.15 1.98
N GLY A 168 -9.77 10.52 3.19
CA GLY A 168 -10.59 9.67 4.05
C GLY A 168 -9.84 8.57 4.78
N VAL A 169 -8.51 8.53 4.71
CA VAL A 169 -7.68 7.58 5.44
C VAL A 169 -7.01 8.26 6.62
N ASP A 170 -7.24 7.72 7.83
CA ASP A 170 -6.53 8.13 9.03
C ASP A 170 -6.02 6.91 9.81
N LYS A 171 -4.83 7.00 10.41
CA LYS A 171 -4.25 5.92 11.19
C LYS A 171 -5.00 5.78 12.52
N LEU A 172 -5.45 4.57 12.84
CA LEU A 172 -6.07 4.22 14.11
C LEU A 172 -5.06 3.62 15.09
N TRP A 173 -4.26 2.65 14.61
CA TRP A 173 -3.17 1.99 15.37
C TRP A 173 -1.92 1.90 14.51
N SER A 174 -0.76 2.11 15.13
CA SER A 174 0.51 1.75 14.52
C SER A 174 0.68 0.23 14.45
N SER A 175 1.53 -0.23 13.53
CA SER A 175 1.90 -1.64 13.46
C SER A 175 2.56 -2.09 14.76
N THR A 176 2.04 -3.17 15.36
CA THR A 176 2.46 -3.66 16.67
C THR A 176 3.32 -4.91 16.61
N GLY A 177 3.29 -5.62 15.50
CA GLY A 177 3.97 -6.90 15.35
C GLY A 177 3.22 -8.10 15.93
N ARG A 178 2.02 -7.93 16.52
CA ARG A 178 1.22 -9.02 17.07
C ARG A 178 0.79 -9.99 15.97
N GLY A 179 0.69 -11.27 16.27
CA GLY A 179 0.20 -12.28 15.33
C GLY A 179 -1.21 -12.00 14.81
N THR A 180 -1.47 -12.26 13.55
CA THR A 180 -2.72 -12.11 12.79
C THR A 180 -3.16 -10.68 12.48
N ASP A 181 -3.02 -9.73 13.39
CA ASP A 181 -3.57 -8.37 13.29
C ASP A 181 -2.57 -7.27 13.63
N GLY A 182 -1.29 -7.58 13.70
CA GLY A 182 -0.24 -6.64 14.08
C GLY A 182 0.15 -5.60 13.03
N ALA A 183 -0.41 -5.65 11.82
CA ALA A 183 -0.27 -4.57 10.85
C ALA A 183 -1.00 -3.29 11.31
N GLY A 184 -0.59 -2.12 10.79
CA GLY A 184 -1.27 -0.87 11.11
C GLY A 184 -2.74 -0.87 10.71
N TYR A 185 -3.59 -0.30 11.56
CA TYR A 185 -5.01 -0.09 11.27
C TYR A 185 -5.28 1.35 10.87
N PHE A 186 -6.14 1.50 9.89
CA PHE A 186 -6.56 2.80 9.35
C PHE A 186 -8.08 2.87 9.32
N SER A 187 -8.65 4.05 9.55
CA SER A 187 -10.06 4.30 9.24
C SER A 187 -10.21 4.59 7.75
N LEU A 188 -11.22 4.02 7.13
CA LEU A 188 -11.65 4.31 5.78
C LEU A 188 -13.18 4.21 5.71
N ARG A 189 -13.85 5.30 5.32
CA ARG A 189 -15.31 5.38 5.29
C ARG A 189 -15.97 4.91 6.58
N GLY A 190 -15.36 5.19 7.73
CA GLY A 190 -15.87 4.81 9.05
C GLY A 190 -15.63 3.36 9.46
N PHE A 191 -14.84 2.58 8.76
CA PHE A 191 -14.45 1.20 9.08
C PHE A 191 -12.94 1.08 9.23
N ALA A 192 -12.50 0.16 10.09
CA ALA A 192 -11.09 -0.17 10.20
C ALA A 192 -10.64 -1.02 9.00
N VAL A 193 -9.48 -0.70 8.45
CA VAL A 193 -8.87 -1.39 7.31
C VAL A 193 -7.36 -1.57 7.54
N GLN A 194 -6.80 -2.66 7.02
CA GLN A 194 -5.37 -2.94 6.99
C GLN A 194 -4.86 -3.06 5.55
N PRO A 195 -3.56 -2.85 5.26
CA PRO A 195 -2.98 -3.16 3.97
C PRO A 195 -2.87 -4.68 3.81
N THR A 196 -3.80 -5.27 3.07
CA THR A 196 -3.96 -6.73 2.93
C THR A 196 -3.59 -7.26 1.56
N LEU A 197 -3.40 -6.39 0.57
CA LEU A 197 -3.09 -6.80 -0.81
C LEU A 197 -1.73 -6.26 -1.28
N VAL A 198 -1.04 -7.11 -2.03
CA VAL A 198 0.15 -6.77 -2.82
C VAL A 198 -0.06 -7.28 -4.25
N ASN A 199 -0.05 -6.38 -5.23
CA ASN A 199 -0.34 -6.67 -6.64
C ASN A 199 -1.70 -7.38 -6.85
N GLY A 200 -2.71 -7.03 -6.04
CA GLY A 200 -4.04 -7.62 -6.11
C GLY A 200 -4.16 -9.03 -5.51
N LEU A 201 -3.09 -9.56 -4.91
CA LEU A 201 -3.01 -10.87 -4.25
C LEU A 201 -2.80 -10.69 -2.74
N PRO A 202 -3.05 -11.71 -1.89
CA PRO A 202 -2.81 -11.63 -0.47
C PRO A 202 -1.38 -11.19 -0.15
N GLY A 203 -1.23 -10.13 0.64
CA GLY A 203 0.04 -9.55 1.08
C GLY A 203 0.04 -9.32 2.58
N LEU A 204 -0.32 -10.35 3.37
CA LEU A 204 -0.47 -10.25 4.81
C LEU A 204 0.86 -9.95 5.49
N THR A 205 0.83 -9.09 6.49
CA THR A 205 1.97 -8.75 7.34
C THR A 205 1.48 -8.56 8.78
N ASN A 206 2.34 -8.84 9.75
CA ASN A 206 2.10 -8.51 11.15
C ASN A 206 2.78 -7.19 11.57
N GLY A 207 3.59 -6.62 10.68
CA GLY A 207 4.28 -5.35 10.87
C GLY A 207 4.01 -4.39 9.71
N SER A 208 4.75 -3.29 9.67
CA SER A 208 4.70 -2.33 8.56
C SER A 208 5.50 -2.84 7.36
N LEU A 209 4.98 -2.66 6.15
CA LEU A 209 5.66 -2.95 4.89
C LEU A 209 6.83 -1.97 4.65
N ASP A 210 7.76 -2.33 3.73
CA ASP A 210 8.82 -1.42 3.29
C ASP A 210 8.42 -0.66 2.02
N VAL A 211 8.71 0.65 1.98
CA VAL A 211 8.34 1.53 0.86
C VAL A 211 9.29 1.45 -0.34
N SER A 212 10.48 0.84 -0.21
CA SER A 212 11.51 0.85 -1.27
C SER A 212 11.06 0.14 -2.56
N ASN A 213 10.19 -0.87 -2.45
CA ASN A 213 9.63 -1.61 -3.59
C ASN A 213 8.24 -1.13 -4.02
N VAL A 214 7.76 0.01 -3.51
CA VAL A 214 6.42 0.51 -3.83
C VAL A 214 6.48 1.34 -5.11
N GLU A 215 5.71 0.96 -6.13
CA GLU A 215 5.45 1.78 -7.32
C GLU A 215 4.29 2.75 -7.05
N ARG A 216 3.22 2.25 -6.41
CA ARG A 216 2.07 3.03 -5.95
C ARG A 216 1.28 2.26 -4.88
N ILE A 217 0.48 2.99 -4.12
CA ILE A 217 -0.50 2.41 -3.21
C ILE A 217 -1.88 2.81 -3.72
N GLU A 218 -2.76 1.84 -3.91
CA GLU A 218 -4.14 2.04 -4.33
C GLU A 218 -5.07 1.83 -3.14
N VAL A 219 -5.83 2.86 -2.79
CA VAL A 219 -6.89 2.81 -1.77
C VAL A 219 -8.21 2.68 -2.49
N ILE A 220 -8.72 1.46 -2.61
CA ILE A 220 -9.95 1.12 -3.31
C ILE A 220 -11.09 1.23 -2.30
N LYS A 221 -12.09 2.06 -2.61
CA LYS A 221 -13.10 2.50 -1.64
C LYS A 221 -14.39 1.70 -1.74
N GLY A 222 -15.01 1.46 -0.58
CA GLY A 222 -16.25 0.72 -0.43
C GLY A 222 -16.09 -0.80 -0.40
N PRO A 223 -17.16 -1.55 -0.10
CA PRO A 223 -17.14 -3.01 0.02
C PRO A 223 -16.81 -3.66 -1.32
N SER A 224 -15.57 -4.13 -1.48
CA SER A 224 -15.04 -4.65 -2.75
C SER A 224 -15.00 -6.18 -2.77
N GLY A 225 -15.92 -6.85 -2.06
CA GLY A 225 -16.01 -8.31 -1.97
C GLY A 225 -16.14 -9.00 -3.31
N THR A 226 -16.83 -8.41 -4.27
CA THR A 226 -17.13 -8.99 -5.59
C THR A 226 -15.89 -9.39 -6.41
N LEU A 227 -14.77 -8.70 -6.29
CA LEU A 227 -13.56 -9.04 -7.05
C LEU A 227 -12.44 -9.62 -6.18
N PHE A 228 -12.42 -9.30 -4.86
CA PHE A 228 -11.30 -9.64 -3.98
C PHE A 228 -11.68 -10.65 -2.88
N GLY A 229 -12.97 -10.98 -2.74
CA GLY A 229 -13.47 -11.86 -1.69
C GLY A 229 -13.56 -11.20 -0.32
N SER A 230 -14.20 -11.89 0.64
CA SER A 230 -14.48 -11.35 1.98
C SER A 230 -13.27 -11.37 2.91
N SER A 231 -12.37 -12.32 2.73
CA SER A 231 -11.29 -12.59 3.67
C SER A 231 -10.18 -11.52 3.70
N LEU A 232 -10.13 -10.66 2.67
CA LEU A 232 -9.06 -9.66 2.48
C LEU A 232 -9.57 -8.21 2.44
N THR A 233 -10.89 -8.02 2.53
CA THR A 233 -11.53 -6.72 2.36
C THR A 233 -12.20 -6.25 3.65
N SER A 234 -12.31 -4.93 3.80
CA SER A 234 -13.15 -4.28 4.80
C SER A 234 -14.35 -3.63 4.12
N TYR A 235 -15.41 -3.36 4.86
CA TYR A 235 -16.60 -2.67 4.33
C TYR A 235 -16.30 -1.22 3.88
N GLY A 236 -15.26 -0.60 4.44
CA GLY A 236 -14.79 0.72 4.01
C GLY A 236 -13.97 0.71 2.74
N GLY A 237 -13.37 -0.44 2.42
CA GLY A 237 -12.50 -0.60 1.26
C GLY A 237 -11.32 -1.53 1.52
N LEU A 238 -10.30 -1.42 0.68
CA LEU A 238 -9.07 -2.17 0.77
C LEU A 238 -7.87 -1.34 0.33
N ILE A 239 -6.68 -1.73 0.80
CA ILE A 239 -5.41 -1.10 0.44
C ILE A 239 -4.56 -2.12 -0.32
N ASN A 240 -4.23 -1.78 -1.58
CA ASN A 240 -3.42 -2.59 -2.48
C ASN A 240 -2.05 -1.91 -2.70
N THR A 241 -0.99 -2.60 -2.40
CA THR A 241 0.39 -2.16 -2.68
C THR A 241 0.81 -2.69 -4.04
N VAL A 242 1.05 -1.82 -4.99
CA VAL A 242 1.60 -2.20 -6.30
C VAL A 242 3.11 -2.07 -6.26
N THR A 243 3.80 -3.16 -6.56
CA THR A 243 5.26 -3.21 -6.49
C THR A 243 5.92 -2.79 -7.80
N LYS A 244 7.14 -2.28 -7.69
CA LYS A 244 8.00 -1.99 -8.84
C LYS A 244 8.27 -3.27 -9.63
N GLN A 245 8.23 -3.17 -10.95
CA GLN A 245 8.47 -4.28 -11.87
C GLN A 245 9.71 -4.02 -12.75
N PRO A 246 10.34 -5.08 -13.30
CA PRO A 246 11.42 -4.93 -14.27
C PRO A 246 10.97 -4.19 -15.52
N PHE A 247 11.87 -3.39 -16.08
CA PHE A 247 11.66 -2.65 -17.33
C PHE A 247 12.88 -2.73 -18.24
N ASP A 248 12.67 -2.41 -19.51
CA ASP A 248 13.66 -2.60 -20.58
C ASP A 248 14.66 -1.43 -20.65
N ALA A 249 15.46 -1.28 -19.57
CA ALA A 249 16.61 -0.37 -19.51
C ALA A 249 17.53 -0.76 -18.34
N VAL A 250 18.79 -0.34 -18.38
CA VAL A 250 19.68 -0.38 -17.21
C VAL A 250 19.44 0.88 -16.40
N ALA A 251 19.15 0.70 -15.11
CA ALA A 251 18.98 1.81 -14.17
C ALA A 251 19.37 1.35 -12.75
N THR A 252 20.07 2.19 -12.02
CA THR A 252 20.44 1.92 -10.63
C THR A 252 20.29 3.17 -9.81
N ASP A 253 19.53 3.06 -8.72
CA ASP A 253 19.34 4.13 -7.73
C ASP A 253 19.84 3.65 -6.38
N VAL A 254 20.72 4.41 -5.75
CA VAL A 254 21.13 4.19 -4.35
C VAL A 254 20.81 5.44 -3.55
N THR A 255 20.07 5.28 -2.45
CA THR A 255 19.66 6.42 -1.62
C THR A 255 19.98 6.15 -0.15
N TYR A 256 20.63 7.14 0.48
CA TYR A 256 20.79 7.19 1.94
C TYR A 256 19.88 8.26 2.53
N THR A 257 19.24 7.93 3.65
CA THR A 257 18.43 8.88 4.44
C THR A 257 18.82 8.79 5.91
N GLY A 258 19.30 9.89 6.46
CA GLY A 258 19.61 10.06 7.87
C GLY A 258 18.67 11.07 8.52
N GLY A 259 18.41 10.97 9.83
CA GLY A 259 17.48 11.90 10.48
C GLY A 259 17.40 11.82 11.98
N SER A 260 16.38 12.45 12.52
CA SER A 260 16.06 12.48 13.95
C SER A 260 15.94 11.06 14.51
N TYR A 261 16.21 10.91 15.78
CA TYR A 261 16.15 9.62 16.51
C TYR A 261 17.07 8.55 15.96
N GLY A 262 18.21 8.95 15.37
CA GLY A 262 19.19 8.02 14.82
C GLY A 262 18.72 7.30 13.56
N LEU A 263 17.77 7.88 12.82
CA LEU A 263 17.34 7.32 11.55
C LEU A 263 18.53 7.11 10.61
N ASN A 264 18.76 5.86 10.23
CA ASN A 264 19.72 5.44 9.22
C ASN A 264 19.01 4.50 8.26
N ARG A 265 18.86 4.92 7.01
CA ARG A 265 18.23 4.13 5.97
C ARG A 265 19.05 4.19 4.69
N ILE A 266 19.34 3.02 4.14
CA ILE A 266 19.92 2.89 2.80
C ILE A 266 18.98 2.05 1.94
N THR A 267 18.77 2.47 0.70
CA THR A 267 17.98 1.73 -0.29
C THR A 267 18.75 1.60 -1.59
N ALA A 268 18.55 0.48 -2.28
CA ALA A 268 19.06 0.25 -3.63
C ALA A 268 17.93 -0.28 -4.52
N ASP A 269 17.86 0.24 -5.75
CA ASP A 269 16.94 -0.19 -6.80
C ASP A 269 17.77 -0.41 -8.05
N VAL A 270 17.90 -1.66 -8.47
CA VAL A 270 18.75 -2.04 -9.62
C VAL A 270 17.87 -2.74 -10.63
N ASN A 271 17.86 -2.24 -11.85
CA ASN A 271 17.12 -2.81 -12.99
C ASN A 271 18.05 -3.06 -14.16
N THR A 272 17.94 -4.23 -14.78
CA THR A 272 18.76 -4.58 -15.94
C THR A 272 18.10 -5.64 -16.80
N PRO A 273 18.19 -5.55 -18.15
CA PRO A 273 18.01 -6.68 -19.03
C PRO A 273 19.11 -7.73 -18.79
N LEU A 274 18.75 -9.02 -18.80
CA LEU A 274 19.71 -10.13 -18.62
C LEU A 274 20.13 -10.79 -19.92
N ASP A 275 19.44 -10.51 -21.04
CA ASP A 275 19.79 -11.03 -22.35
C ASP A 275 19.80 -9.91 -23.39
N SER A 276 20.58 -10.09 -24.47
CA SER A 276 20.70 -9.11 -25.56
C SER A 276 19.41 -8.90 -26.38
N ALA A 277 18.47 -9.84 -26.28
CA ALA A 277 17.16 -9.73 -26.91
C ALA A 277 16.14 -9.03 -25.99
N HIS A 278 16.55 -8.62 -24.77
CA HIS A 278 15.72 -7.94 -23.78
C HIS A 278 14.39 -8.68 -23.46
N ARG A 279 14.46 -10.02 -23.54
CA ARG A 279 13.33 -10.89 -23.18
C ARG A 279 13.28 -11.24 -21.71
N VAL A 280 14.44 -11.22 -21.05
CA VAL A 280 14.58 -11.50 -19.62
C VAL A 280 15.01 -10.21 -18.95
N LEU A 281 14.14 -9.66 -18.12
CA LEU A 281 14.37 -8.42 -17.39
C LEU A 281 14.39 -8.71 -15.90
N PHE A 282 15.35 -8.13 -15.20
CA PHE A 282 15.52 -8.32 -13.76
C PHE A 282 15.54 -6.98 -13.05
N ARG A 283 14.88 -6.93 -11.89
CA ARG A 283 14.94 -5.79 -10.97
C ARG A 283 15.05 -6.28 -9.54
N VAL A 284 15.82 -5.60 -8.74
CA VAL A 284 15.90 -5.87 -7.30
C VAL A 284 15.81 -4.56 -6.52
N ASN A 285 14.97 -4.56 -5.50
CA ASN A 285 14.90 -3.50 -4.52
C ASN A 285 15.40 -4.04 -3.18
N ALA A 286 16.29 -3.29 -2.52
CA ALA A 286 16.81 -3.64 -1.22
C ALA A 286 16.77 -2.44 -0.29
N ALA A 287 16.57 -2.68 1.01
CA ALA A 287 16.62 -1.63 2.02
C ALA A 287 17.18 -2.16 3.35
N TYR A 288 17.92 -1.29 4.03
CA TYR A 288 18.25 -1.40 5.44
C TYR A 288 17.71 -0.15 6.15
N HIS A 289 17.10 -0.34 7.31
CA HIS A 289 16.55 0.76 8.11
C HIS A 289 16.81 0.48 9.59
N ASP A 290 17.31 1.48 10.31
CA ASP A 290 17.54 1.48 11.75
C ASP A 290 17.11 2.84 12.32
N GLU A 291 16.23 2.84 13.31
CA GLU A 291 15.68 4.05 13.91
C GLU A 291 15.25 3.77 15.36
N ASN A 292 15.49 4.73 16.25
CA ASN A 292 14.96 4.69 17.62
C ASN A 292 13.60 5.39 17.72
N SER A 293 12.85 5.10 18.78
CA SER A 293 11.65 5.86 19.11
C SER A 293 11.98 7.29 19.53
N PHE A 294 10.99 8.17 19.45
CA PHE A 294 11.05 9.50 20.09
C PHE A 294 10.79 9.42 21.61
N GLN A 295 10.31 8.28 22.10
CA GLN A 295 10.06 7.98 23.50
C GLN A 295 11.33 7.46 24.17
N ASP A 296 11.29 7.30 25.49
CA ASP A 296 12.42 6.86 26.32
C ASP A 296 12.93 5.45 25.99
N ALA A 297 12.10 4.59 25.40
CA ALA A 297 12.50 3.32 24.80
C ALA A 297 11.74 3.08 23.50
N GLY A 298 12.28 2.18 22.68
CA GLY A 298 11.74 1.78 21.40
C GLY A 298 12.77 1.89 20.28
N PHE A 299 12.72 0.92 19.38
CA PHE A 299 13.54 0.91 18.15
C PHE A 299 12.83 0.12 17.06
N LYS A 300 13.29 0.31 15.82
CA LYS A 300 12.89 -0.46 14.64
C LYS A 300 14.09 -0.71 13.75
N LYS A 301 14.36 -1.99 13.44
CA LYS A 301 15.39 -2.42 12.49
C LYS A 301 14.76 -3.27 11.42
N THR A 302 14.98 -2.95 10.15
CA THR A 302 14.48 -3.77 9.05
C THR A 302 15.56 -4.04 8.02
N ARG A 303 15.48 -5.23 7.41
CA ARG A 303 16.22 -5.62 6.22
C ARG A 303 15.20 -6.11 5.21
N PHE A 304 15.25 -5.55 4.03
CA PHE A 304 14.31 -5.84 2.97
C PHE A 304 15.04 -6.19 1.68
N PHE A 305 14.56 -7.21 0.99
CA PHE A 305 15.09 -7.66 -0.29
C PHE A 305 13.95 -8.14 -1.17
N ALA A 306 13.78 -7.56 -2.36
CA ALA A 306 12.67 -7.82 -3.25
C ALA A 306 13.14 -7.97 -4.71
N PRO A 307 13.54 -9.18 -5.15
CA PRO A 307 13.84 -9.45 -6.54
C PRO A 307 12.56 -9.65 -7.36
N SER A 308 12.60 -9.21 -8.61
CA SER A 308 11.56 -9.39 -9.60
C SER A 308 12.17 -9.78 -10.95
N LEU A 309 11.54 -10.74 -11.63
CA LEU A 309 11.98 -11.24 -12.94
C LEU A 309 10.80 -11.24 -13.91
N SER A 310 10.97 -10.60 -15.06
CA SER A 310 10.02 -10.67 -16.17
C SER A 310 10.65 -11.46 -17.31
N TYR A 311 9.91 -12.42 -17.87
CA TYR A 311 10.36 -13.23 -19.01
C TYR A 311 9.30 -13.26 -20.11
N LYS A 312 9.64 -12.72 -21.26
CA LYS A 312 8.82 -12.79 -22.48
C LYS A 312 9.29 -13.98 -23.31
N LEU A 313 8.63 -15.13 -23.16
CA LEU A 313 8.95 -16.35 -23.90
C LEU A 313 8.77 -16.14 -25.39
N ASN A 314 7.63 -15.54 -25.78
CA ASN A 314 7.27 -15.16 -27.15
C ASN A 314 6.19 -14.07 -27.13
N GLU A 315 5.62 -13.72 -28.30
CA GLU A 315 4.57 -12.67 -28.40
C GLU A 315 3.24 -13.05 -27.71
N ARG A 316 3.06 -14.32 -27.35
CA ARG A 316 1.82 -14.79 -26.71
C ARG A 316 1.98 -15.13 -25.24
N VAL A 317 3.19 -15.50 -24.78
CA VAL A 317 3.40 -15.99 -23.42
C VAL A 317 4.46 -15.15 -22.73
N SER A 318 4.08 -14.63 -21.56
CA SER A 318 5.01 -13.93 -20.65
C SER A 318 4.82 -14.37 -19.22
N PHE A 319 5.89 -14.28 -18.44
CA PHE A 319 5.95 -14.61 -17.03
C PHE A 319 6.45 -13.41 -16.23
N LEU A 320 5.93 -13.25 -15.02
CA LEU A 320 6.43 -12.32 -14.01
C LEU A 320 6.54 -13.05 -12.69
N LEU A 321 7.72 -13.00 -12.09
CA LEU A 321 7.98 -13.52 -10.76
C LEU A 321 8.38 -12.37 -9.85
N ASN A 322 7.70 -12.21 -8.73
CA ASN A 322 8.01 -11.24 -7.68
C ASN A 322 8.27 -12.00 -6.38
N ALA A 323 9.30 -11.62 -5.64
CA ALA A 323 9.51 -12.12 -4.30
C ALA A 323 9.82 -10.96 -3.35
N GLN A 324 9.46 -11.12 -2.08
CA GLN A 324 9.73 -10.14 -1.03
C GLN A 324 10.16 -10.88 0.24
N PHE A 325 11.27 -10.46 0.81
CA PHE A 325 11.82 -10.95 2.06
C PHE A 325 12.06 -9.76 2.97
N LEU A 326 11.28 -9.67 4.03
CA LEU A 326 11.39 -8.64 5.06
C LEU A 326 11.77 -9.29 6.38
N SER A 327 12.86 -8.85 7.00
CA SER A 327 13.19 -9.14 8.38
C SER A 327 13.04 -7.86 9.17
N SER A 328 12.11 -7.83 10.10
CA SER A 328 11.84 -6.68 10.97
C SER A 328 12.00 -7.09 12.43
N GLU A 329 12.63 -6.26 13.24
CA GLU A 329 12.72 -6.37 14.68
C GLU A 329 12.51 -4.99 15.30
N GLY A 330 11.76 -4.92 16.39
CA GLY A 330 11.54 -3.68 17.13
C GLY A 330 10.73 -3.90 18.39
N THR A 331 10.54 -2.84 19.14
CA THR A 331 9.57 -2.83 20.24
C THR A 331 8.19 -2.48 19.68
N ASN A 332 7.14 -3.15 20.11
CA ASN A 332 5.80 -2.72 19.78
C ASN A 332 5.47 -1.39 20.49
N PRO A 333 4.81 -0.44 19.80
CA PRO A 333 4.26 0.73 20.46
C PRO A 333 3.28 0.30 21.56
N THR A 334 3.52 0.75 22.79
CA THR A 334 2.64 0.38 23.90
C THR A 334 1.35 1.17 23.81
N MET A 335 0.23 0.49 23.63
CA MET A 335 -1.10 1.08 23.57
C MET A 335 -1.77 1.02 24.94
N LEU A 336 -2.39 2.13 25.36
CA LEU A 336 -3.23 2.20 26.53
C LEU A 336 -4.67 1.89 26.12
N PHE A 337 -5.19 0.75 26.53
CA PHE A 337 -6.60 0.38 26.33
C PHE A 337 -7.45 0.85 27.49
N PHE A 338 -8.48 1.61 27.19
CA PHE A 338 -9.46 2.05 28.17
C PHE A 338 -10.48 0.96 28.48
N SER A 339 -11.03 0.99 29.70
CA SER A 339 -12.12 0.10 30.11
C SER A 339 -13.32 0.27 29.17
N ARG A 340 -13.98 -0.85 28.85
CA ARG A 340 -15.18 -0.87 28.01
C ARG A 340 -16.44 -1.26 28.78
N ASN A 341 -16.28 -1.81 29.98
CA ASN A 341 -17.34 -2.44 30.76
C ASN A 341 -17.69 -1.65 32.04
N ALA A 342 -17.07 -0.50 32.26
CA ALA A 342 -17.28 0.34 33.41
C ALA A 342 -17.10 1.82 33.05
N PRO A 343 -17.74 2.78 33.80
CA PRO A 343 -17.55 4.20 33.55
C PRO A 343 -16.07 4.61 33.62
N LEU A 344 -15.57 5.38 32.66
CA LEU A 344 -14.21 5.91 32.70
C LEU A 344 -14.03 6.84 33.90
N LYS A 345 -12.97 6.64 34.68
CA LYS A 345 -12.57 7.57 35.74
C LYS A 345 -12.02 8.86 35.18
N VAL A 346 -11.34 8.77 34.05
CA VAL A 346 -10.71 9.89 33.36
C VAL A 346 -11.16 9.87 31.91
N SER A 347 -11.70 10.98 31.42
CA SER A 347 -12.28 11.13 30.08
C SER A 347 -11.53 12.13 29.19
N THR A 348 -10.40 12.68 29.70
CA THR A 348 -9.61 13.68 28.96
C THR A 348 -8.10 13.38 29.07
N LEU A 349 -7.33 13.83 28.08
CA LEU A 349 -5.86 13.71 28.09
C LEU A 349 -5.23 14.40 29.29
N GLU A 350 -5.71 15.60 29.65
CA GLU A 350 -5.22 16.35 30.79
C GLU A 350 -5.47 15.61 32.11
N GLY A 351 -6.70 15.10 32.30
CA GLY A 351 -7.05 14.31 33.47
C GLY A 351 -6.23 13.03 33.59
N LEU A 352 -5.86 12.41 32.44
CA LEU A 352 -5.02 11.22 32.39
C LEU A 352 -3.57 11.52 32.85
N GLY A 353 -3.06 12.74 32.60
CA GLY A 353 -1.69 13.12 32.92
C GLY A 353 -0.65 12.33 32.14
N TYR A 354 -0.98 11.91 30.92
CA TYR A 354 -0.11 11.07 30.08
C TYR A 354 1.10 11.86 29.57
N ASP A 355 2.31 11.33 29.84
CA ASP A 355 3.55 11.87 29.26
C ASP A 355 3.82 11.21 27.89
N PRO A 356 3.76 11.97 26.76
CA PRO A 356 3.96 11.43 25.43
C PRO A 356 5.39 10.92 25.18
N LYS A 357 6.36 11.25 26.04
CA LYS A 357 7.75 10.78 25.95
C LYS A 357 7.97 9.43 26.64
N LYS A 358 6.99 8.92 27.38
CA LYS A 358 7.05 7.64 28.04
C LYS A 358 6.53 6.53 27.14
N SER A 359 7.34 5.50 26.92
CA SER A 359 6.99 4.34 26.12
C SER A 359 6.30 3.24 26.93
N TYR A 360 6.52 3.22 28.26
CA TYR A 360 6.06 2.15 29.16
C TYR A 360 6.48 0.75 28.72
N THR A 361 7.57 0.65 27.95
CA THR A 361 8.21 -0.59 27.48
C THR A 361 9.73 -0.48 27.63
N SER A 362 10.47 -1.46 27.17
CA SER A 362 11.92 -1.41 27.07
C SER A 362 12.42 -2.09 25.80
N ASN A 363 13.66 -1.76 25.42
CA ASN A 363 14.29 -2.39 24.24
C ASN A 363 14.60 -3.87 24.44
N ALA A 364 14.55 -4.38 25.70
CA ALA A 364 14.66 -5.81 25.99
C ALA A 364 13.39 -6.61 25.59
N LEU A 365 12.25 -5.92 25.46
CA LEU A 365 10.97 -6.51 25.10
C LEU A 365 10.71 -6.29 23.60
N SER A 366 11.56 -6.88 22.75
CA SER A 366 11.43 -6.76 21.29
C SER A 366 10.63 -7.91 20.70
N ILE A 367 10.05 -7.65 19.52
CA ILE A 367 9.34 -8.61 18.70
C ILE A 367 9.90 -8.59 17.27
N LYS A 368 10.03 -9.76 16.65
CA LYS A 368 10.45 -9.94 15.27
C LYS A 368 9.25 -10.28 14.39
N ASN A 369 9.20 -9.66 13.22
CA ASN A 369 8.12 -9.85 12.26
C ASN A 369 8.69 -10.14 10.85
N PRO A 370 9.28 -11.32 10.61
CA PRO A 370 9.69 -11.67 9.25
C PRO A 370 8.48 -11.94 8.37
N VAL A 371 8.56 -11.43 7.13
CA VAL A 371 7.58 -11.66 6.07
C VAL A 371 8.30 -12.18 4.84
N ASN A 372 7.80 -13.28 4.29
CA ASN A 372 8.27 -13.85 3.03
C ASN A 372 7.08 -14.00 2.09
N SER A 373 7.23 -13.56 0.86
CA SER A 373 6.18 -13.68 -0.16
C SER A 373 6.80 -13.95 -1.52
N VAL A 374 6.20 -14.86 -2.27
CA VAL A 374 6.53 -15.15 -3.66
C VAL A 374 5.25 -15.13 -4.47
N GLN A 375 5.26 -14.42 -5.60
CA GLN A 375 4.14 -14.31 -6.53
C GLN A 375 4.61 -14.63 -7.94
N GLY A 376 3.94 -15.55 -8.61
CA GLY A 376 4.13 -15.89 -10.01
C GLY A 376 2.90 -15.51 -10.83
N GLN A 377 3.14 -14.94 -11.99
CA GLN A 377 2.10 -14.61 -12.96
C GLN A 377 2.49 -15.13 -14.33
N MET A 378 1.58 -15.80 -15.01
CA MET A 378 1.67 -16.15 -16.42
C MET A 378 0.55 -15.44 -17.17
N ASN A 379 0.90 -14.74 -18.24
CA ASN A 379 -0.07 -14.19 -19.18
C ASN A 379 0.05 -14.94 -20.50
N TYR A 380 -1.08 -15.38 -21.03
CA TYR A 380 -1.19 -16.08 -22.30
C TYR A 380 -2.22 -15.40 -23.20
N LYS A 381 -1.77 -14.84 -24.32
CA LYS A 381 -2.63 -14.28 -25.35
C LYS A 381 -3.24 -15.43 -26.17
N ILE A 382 -4.48 -15.78 -25.87
CA ILE A 382 -5.23 -16.83 -26.56
C ILE A 382 -5.53 -16.39 -28.00
N SER A 383 -6.03 -15.15 -28.15
CA SER A 383 -6.34 -14.50 -29.41
C SER A 383 -6.15 -12.99 -29.31
N GLU A 384 -6.47 -12.24 -30.36
CA GLU A 384 -6.46 -10.76 -30.29
C GLU A 384 -7.50 -10.20 -29.30
N GLN A 385 -8.53 -10.96 -28.98
CA GLN A 385 -9.64 -10.56 -28.12
C GLN A 385 -9.60 -11.19 -26.74
N TRP A 386 -8.81 -12.26 -26.53
CA TRP A 386 -8.84 -13.04 -25.31
C TRP A 386 -7.45 -13.26 -24.73
N ASN A 387 -7.31 -12.98 -23.45
CA ASN A 387 -6.12 -13.25 -22.67
C ASN A 387 -6.46 -14.16 -21.48
N SER A 388 -5.55 -15.07 -21.16
CA SER A 388 -5.56 -15.88 -19.95
C SER A 388 -4.48 -15.37 -19.02
N GLN A 389 -4.78 -15.28 -17.72
CA GLN A 389 -3.84 -14.93 -16.67
C GLN A 389 -3.94 -15.94 -15.55
N THR A 390 -2.83 -16.61 -15.26
CA THR A 390 -2.69 -17.46 -14.08
C THR A 390 -1.84 -16.75 -13.05
N LEU A 391 -2.32 -16.68 -11.82
CA LEU A 391 -1.65 -16.06 -10.68
C LEU A 391 -1.48 -17.09 -9.59
N ILE A 392 -0.30 -17.16 -8.98
CA ILE A 392 -0.01 -18.02 -7.83
C ILE A 392 0.75 -17.18 -6.82
N SER A 393 0.31 -17.19 -5.56
CA SER A 393 1.07 -16.57 -4.47
C SER A 393 1.21 -17.50 -3.28
N ARG A 394 2.35 -17.41 -2.61
CA ARG A 394 2.62 -18.02 -1.32
C ARG A 394 3.23 -16.98 -0.41
N GLY A 395 2.63 -16.75 0.76
CA GLY A 395 3.09 -15.80 1.75
C GLY A 395 3.20 -16.41 3.14
N SER A 396 4.09 -15.87 3.97
CA SER A 396 4.24 -16.19 5.38
C SER A 396 4.56 -14.91 6.15
N ALA A 397 3.80 -14.63 7.23
CA ALA A 397 4.05 -13.56 8.18
C ALA A 397 4.16 -14.14 9.59
N LYS A 398 5.31 -13.94 10.25
CA LYS A 398 5.57 -14.47 11.59
C LYS A 398 5.61 -13.36 12.63
N SER A 399 5.27 -13.71 13.88
CA SER A 399 5.52 -12.90 15.07
C SER A 399 6.28 -13.75 16.08
N ASP A 400 7.42 -13.20 16.61
CA ASP A 400 8.36 -13.95 17.43
C ASP A 400 9.00 -12.99 18.44
N GLY A 401 8.64 -13.14 19.74
CA GLY A 401 9.12 -12.30 20.83
C GLY A 401 8.01 -11.61 21.61
N PHE A 402 8.34 -10.59 22.37
CA PHE A 402 7.40 -10.02 23.34
C PHE A 402 6.49 -8.98 22.73
N TYR A 403 5.19 -9.17 22.92
CA TYR A 403 4.15 -8.17 22.70
C TYR A 403 3.56 -7.74 24.02
N SER A 404 3.42 -6.44 24.25
CA SER A 404 2.85 -5.88 25.47
C SER A 404 1.83 -4.78 25.19
N TYR A 405 0.87 -4.64 26.08
CA TYR A 405 -0.11 -3.54 26.11
C TYR A 405 -0.50 -3.19 27.54
N LEU A 406 -1.09 -2.02 27.71
CA LEU A 406 -1.64 -1.53 28.96
C LEU A 406 -3.16 -1.57 28.91
N TYR A 407 -3.79 -2.08 29.95
CA TYR A 407 -5.25 -2.16 30.03
C TYR A 407 -5.76 -1.58 31.36
N GLU A 408 -6.70 -0.64 31.27
CA GLU A 408 -7.41 -0.08 32.42
C GLU A 408 -8.41 -1.12 32.94
N GLY A 409 -8.02 -1.86 33.96
CA GLY A 409 -8.82 -2.94 34.55
C GLY A 409 -10.02 -2.43 35.35
N THR A 410 -11.01 -3.29 35.52
CA THR A 410 -12.12 -3.10 36.44
C THR A 410 -11.71 -3.62 37.81
N VAL A 411 -11.82 -2.80 38.87
CA VAL A 411 -11.65 -3.21 40.26
C VAL A 411 -13.06 -3.46 40.80
N TYR A 412 -13.22 -4.50 41.61
CA TYR A 412 -14.48 -4.77 42.28
C TYR A 412 -14.48 -4.15 43.68
N ASP A 413 -15.50 -3.34 43.97
CA ASP A 413 -15.77 -2.89 45.35
C ASP A 413 -16.36 -4.08 46.15
N THR A 414 -15.53 -4.67 46.97
CA THR A 414 -15.92 -5.79 47.83
C THR A 414 -16.52 -5.34 49.17
N THR A 415 -16.70 -4.04 49.37
CA THR A 415 -17.37 -3.49 50.56
C THR A 415 -18.90 -3.57 50.47
N VAL A 416 -19.43 -3.85 49.25
CA VAL A 416 -20.84 -4.06 48.96
C VAL A 416 -21.08 -5.51 48.50
N ASP A 417 -22.20 -6.11 48.88
CA ASP A 417 -22.60 -7.45 48.49
C ASP A 417 -23.91 -7.38 47.67
N PRO A 418 -23.98 -7.86 46.42
CA PRO A 418 -22.83 -8.39 45.63
C PRO A 418 -21.81 -7.32 45.28
N ALA A 419 -20.55 -7.71 45.15
CA ALA A 419 -19.46 -6.81 44.76
C ALA A 419 -19.76 -6.09 43.46
N VAL A 420 -19.71 -4.76 43.49
CA VAL A 420 -20.00 -3.91 42.33
C VAL A 420 -18.71 -3.59 41.57
N PRO A 421 -18.69 -3.70 40.25
CA PRO A 421 -17.54 -3.29 39.49
C PRO A 421 -17.32 -1.78 39.64
N VAL A 422 -16.16 -1.41 40.14
CA VAL A 422 -15.68 -0.02 40.21
C VAL A 422 -14.63 0.17 39.16
N VAL A 423 -14.70 1.28 38.46
CA VAL A 423 -13.73 1.69 37.44
C VAL A 423 -12.31 1.58 37.95
N GLY A 424 -11.43 1.12 37.15
CA GLY A 424 -9.99 1.20 37.38
C GLY A 424 -9.58 2.61 37.82
N ASN A 425 -8.63 2.70 38.71
CA ASN A 425 -8.20 3.96 39.31
C ASN A 425 -7.40 4.90 38.39
N GLY A 426 -7.57 4.79 37.06
CA GLY A 426 -6.67 5.40 36.08
C GLY A 426 -5.31 4.68 36.06
N ILE A 427 -5.24 3.48 36.65
CA ILE A 427 -4.06 2.63 36.64
C ILE A 427 -4.25 1.56 35.57
N PHE A 428 -3.23 1.40 34.75
CA PHE A 428 -3.22 0.46 33.66
C PHE A 428 -2.34 -0.74 33.98
N SER A 429 -2.90 -1.92 34.02
CA SER A 429 -2.16 -3.17 34.17
C SER A 429 -1.40 -3.46 32.86
N ARG A 430 -0.10 -3.80 32.99
CA ARG A 430 0.71 -4.21 31.84
C ARG A 430 0.57 -5.70 31.62
N TYR A 431 0.05 -6.06 30.46
CA TYR A 431 -0.01 -7.43 29.99
C TYR A 431 1.05 -7.67 28.92
N LEU A 432 1.67 -8.84 28.95
CA LEU A 432 2.62 -9.26 27.92
C LEU A 432 2.42 -10.74 27.58
N SER A 433 2.82 -11.10 26.36
CA SER A 433 2.86 -12.47 25.86
C SER A 433 4.13 -12.67 25.06
N ASP A 434 4.72 -13.85 25.17
CA ASP A 434 5.75 -14.33 24.27
C ASP A 434 5.07 -14.87 23.00
N MET A 435 5.12 -14.08 21.94
CA MET A 435 4.50 -14.38 20.65
C MET A 435 5.34 -15.41 19.91
N ASN A 436 4.72 -16.46 19.41
CA ASN A 436 5.28 -17.40 18.47
C ASN A 436 4.17 -17.87 17.53
N SER A 437 3.85 -17.03 16.58
CA SER A 437 2.75 -17.30 15.66
C SER A 437 3.16 -17.09 14.21
N THR A 438 2.51 -17.80 13.30
CA THR A 438 2.74 -17.71 11.85
C THR A 438 1.42 -17.73 11.11
N THR A 439 1.21 -16.77 10.23
CA THR A 439 0.13 -16.79 9.23
C THR A 439 0.73 -17.15 7.88
N GLU A 440 0.24 -18.19 7.26
CA GLU A 440 0.60 -18.60 5.91
C GLU A 440 -0.59 -18.41 4.96
N THR A 441 -0.31 -17.98 3.74
CA THR A 441 -1.32 -17.84 2.68
C THR A 441 -0.88 -18.56 1.43
N THR A 442 -1.81 -19.18 0.74
CA THR A 442 -1.66 -19.66 -0.65
C THR A 442 -2.86 -19.16 -1.43
N ASP A 443 -2.61 -18.51 -2.55
CA ASP A 443 -3.67 -18.02 -3.44
C ASP A 443 -3.36 -18.47 -4.87
N ILE A 444 -4.37 -19.01 -5.55
CA ILE A 444 -4.27 -19.45 -6.94
C ILE A 444 -5.47 -18.88 -7.68
N GLN A 445 -5.19 -18.05 -8.68
CA GLN A 445 -6.24 -17.45 -9.50
C GLN A 445 -6.05 -17.79 -10.98
N GLN A 446 -7.15 -18.09 -11.67
CA GLN A 446 -7.19 -18.22 -13.11
C GLN A 446 -8.21 -17.24 -13.67
N ASN A 447 -7.76 -16.30 -14.48
CA ASN A 447 -8.57 -15.28 -15.10
C ASN A 447 -8.58 -15.44 -16.63
N PHE A 448 -9.76 -15.27 -17.22
CA PHE A 448 -9.95 -15.13 -18.66
C PHE A 448 -10.53 -13.75 -18.92
N MET A 449 -9.80 -12.92 -19.67
CA MET A 449 -10.16 -11.54 -19.97
C MET A 449 -10.45 -11.41 -21.46
N GLY A 450 -11.65 -10.91 -21.79
CA GLY A 450 -12.08 -10.66 -23.15
C GLY A 450 -12.30 -9.17 -23.43
N ASP A 451 -11.95 -8.70 -24.63
CA ASP A 451 -12.28 -7.37 -25.15
C ASP A 451 -12.74 -7.53 -26.60
N PHE A 452 -14.04 -7.43 -26.81
CA PHE A 452 -14.66 -7.74 -28.09
C PHE A 452 -15.94 -6.93 -28.32
N ASN A 453 -16.40 -6.86 -29.55
CA ASN A 453 -17.67 -6.24 -29.90
C ASN A 453 -18.77 -7.30 -30.06
N LEU A 454 -19.90 -7.09 -29.41
CA LEU A 454 -21.09 -7.90 -29.52
C LEU A 454 -22.30 -6.99 -29.84
N GLY A 455 -22.97 -7.20 -30.96
CA GLY A 455 -24.10 -6.36 -31.34
C GLY A 455 -23.79 -4.88 -31.49
N GLY A 456 -22.55 -4.53 -31.89
CA GLY A 456 -22.11 -3.12 -32.02
C GLY A 456 -21.65 -2.48 -30.69
N MET A 457 -21.76 -3.17 -29.56
CA MET A 457 -21.34 -2.73 -28.25
C MET A 457 -20.00 -3.37 -27.88
N ARG A 458 -19.04 -2.62 -27.36
CA ARG A 458 -17.79 -3.15 -26.81
C ARG A 458 -18.05 -3.77 -25.45
N ASN A 459 -17.61 -5.01 -25.29
CA ASN A 459 -17.66 -5.74 -24.02
C ASN A 459 -16.23 -6.00 -23.55
N ARG A 460 -15.97 -5.72 -22.27
CA ARG A 460 -14.73 -6.06 -21.56
C ARG A 460 -15.10 -6.93 -20.39
N ILE A 461 -14.85 -8.22 -20.54
CA ILE A 461 -15.28 -9.24 -19.58
C ILE A 461 -14.08 -9.88 -18.87
N ILE A 462 -14.24 -10.18 -17.60
CA ILE A 462 -13.35 -11.09 -16.86
C ILE A 462 -14.19 -12.21 -16.26
N VAL A 463 -13.72 -13.43 -16.44
CA VAL A 463 -14.23 -14.62 -15.74
C VAL A 463 -13.06 -15.19 -14.95
N GLY A 464 -13.24 -15.42 -13.66
CA GLY A 464 -12.17 -15.87 -12.79
C GLY A 464 -12.58 -16.99 -11.86
N LEU A 465 -11.61 -17.85 -11.57
CA LEU A 465 -11.63 -18.83 -10.47
C LEU A 465 -10.55 -18.45 -9.49
N ASP A 466 -10.82 -18.63 -8.19
CA ASP A 466 -9.92 -18.19 -7.13
C ASP A 466 -9.98 -19.20 -5.96
N TYR A 467 -8.81 -19.67 -5.54
CA TYR A 467 -8.63 -20.50 -4.35
C TYR A 467 -7.70 -19.80 -3.40
N LEU A 468 -8.20 -19.45 -2.22
CA LEU A 468 -7.43 -18.88 -1.12
C LEU A 468 -7.40 -19.84 0.06
N ASN A 469 -6.20 -20.22 0.49
CA ASN A 469 -5.95 -20.91 1.76
C ASN A 469 -5.20 -19.98 2.70
N ARG A 470 -5.68 -19.84 3.92
CA ARG A 470 -5.03 -19.14 5.02
C ARG A 470 -4.89 -20.06 6.21
N THR A 471 -3.67 -20.30 6.65
CA THR A 471 -3.38 -21.10 7.84
C THR A 471 -2.76 -20.20 8.90
N TYR A 472 -3.32 -20.23 10.10
CA TYR A 472 -2.76 -19.58 11.28
C TYR A 472 -2.27 -20.64 12.26
N ILE A 473 -1.02 -20.55 12.66
CA ILE A 473 -0.36 -21.41 13.64
C ILE A 473 -0.01 -20.53 14.82
N ASP A 474 -0.43 -20.89 16.02
CA ASP A 474 -0.18 -20.14 17.23
C ASP A 474 0.40 -21.03 18.33
N ASN A 475 1.63 -20.73 18.72
CA ASN A 475 2.35 -21.34 19.83
C ASN A 475 2.75 -20.29 20.87
N SER A 476 2.05 -19.14 20.89
CA SER A 476 2.32 -18.04 21.83
C SER A 476 1.92 -18.40 23.25
N SER A 477 2.55 -17.77 24.23
CA SER A 477 2.10 -17.87 25.62
C SER A 477 0.76 -17.17 25.84
N ASN A 478 0.02 -17.56 26.86
CA ASN A 478 -1.05 -16.72 27.40
C ASN A 478 -0.47 -15.39 27.91
N TYR A 479 -1.35 -14.38 28.06
CA TYR A 479 -0.94 -13.08 28.56
C TYR A 479 -0.64 -13.17 30.07
N ALA A 480 0.53 -12.67 30.44
CA ALA A 480 0.98 -12.55 31.82
C ALA A 480 0.95 -11.09 32.29
N LEU A 481 0.71 -10.88 33.57
CA LEU A 481 0.75 -9.56 34.21
C LEU A 481 2.19 -9.18 34.58
N LEU A 482 2.66 -8.02 34.11
CA LEU A 482 3.99 -7.49 34.41
C LEU A 482 3.89 -6.05 34.96
N GLY A 483 3.39 -5.92 36.18
CA GLY A 483 3.26 -4.64 36.85
C GLY A 483 2.10 -3.77 36.31
N ALA A 484 2.09 -2.52 36.77
CA ALA A 484 1.05 -1.54 36.44
C ALA A 484 1.65 -0.15 36.26
N VAL A 485 0.98 0.66 35.48
CA VAL A 485 1.35 2.04 35.14
C VAL A 485 0.26 3.00 35.59
N ASP A 486 0.64 3.98 36.40
CA ASP A 486 -0.10 5.23 36.55
C ASP A 486 0.49 6.26 35.57
N PRO A 487 -0.24 6.74 34.58
CA PRO A 487 0.28 7.71 33.60
C PRO A 487 0.81 9.00 34.24
N LYS A 488 0.40 9.31 35.47
CA LYS A 488 0.90 10.45 36.27
C LYS A 488 2.29 10.25 36.87
N GLY A 489 2.98 9.18 36.50
CA GLY A 489 4.42 9.04 36.79
C GLY A 489 4.86 7.83 37.61
N LYS A 490 4.00 6.84 37.83
CA LYS A 490 4.38 5.62 38.57
C LYS A 490 4.32 4.40 37.66
N ASP A 491 5.48 3.76 37.45
CA ASP A 491 5.59 2.45 36.78
C ASP A 491 6.19 1.44 37.76
N THR A 492 5.52 0.31 37.98
CA THR A 492 5.91 -0.70 38.94
C THR A 492 6.51 -1.95 38.33
N GLY A 493 6.64 -2.01 37.00
CA GLY A 493 7.17 -3.20 36.33
C GLY A 493 8.68 -3.17 36.17
N ILE A 494 9.35 -4.32 36.32
CA ILE A 494 10.74 -4.53 35.89
C ILE A 494 10.68 -4.99 34.42
N LEU A 495 11.21 -4.16 33.49
CA LEU A 495 11.04 -4.36 32.06
C LEU A 495 12.29 -4.99 31.44
N THR A 496 12.73 -6.15 32.00
CA THR A 496 13.79 -6.98 31.45
C THR A 496 13.21 -8.25 30.83
N ARG A 497 14.00 -8.92 29.99
CA ARG A 497 13.63 -10.20 29.39
C ARG A 497 13.37 -11.25 30.49
N GLU A 498 14.25 -11.33 31.48
CA GLU A 498 14.17 -12.29 32.57
C GLU A 498 12.90 -12.08 33.42
N ALA A 499 12.54 -10.82 33.67
CA ALA A 499 11.32 -10.52 34.43
C ALA A 499 10.06 -10.87 33.62
N ALA A 500 10.09 -10.68 32.29
CA ALA A 500 9.01 -11.07 31.39
C ALA A 500 8.84 -12.59 31.35
N GLU A 501 9.93 -13.32 31.12
CA GLU A 501 9.96 -14.80 31.12
C GLU A 501 9.47 -15.36 32.45
N LYS A 502 9.92 -14.78 33.58
CA LYS A 502 9.47 -15.16 34.93
C LYS A 502 7.98 -14.90 35.11
N ALA A 503 7.45 -13.74 34.72
CA ALA A 503 6.03 -13.42 34.83
C ALA A 503 5.16 -14.43 34.05
N ILE A 504 5.60 -14.83 32.85
CA ILE A 504 4.93 -15.86 32.06
C ILE A 504 4.96 -17.21 32.77
N ALA A 505 6.12 -17.62 33.33
CA ALA A 505 6.29 -18.88 34.03
C ALA A 505 5.46 -18.95 35.34
N ASP A 506 5.46 -17.87 36.13
CA ASP A 506 4.77 -17.80 37.43
C ASP A 506 3.23 -17.91 37.27
N GLN A 507 2.67 -17.53 36.13
CA GLN A 507 1.24 -17.67 35.85
C GLN A 507 0.83 -19.08 35.39
N GLY A 508 1.74 -20.07 35.48
CA GLY A 508 1.49 -21.42 35.00
C GLY A 508 1.35 -21.45 33.49
N ALA A 509 2.30 -20.84 32.79
CA ALA A 509 2.24 -20.58 31.35
C ALA A 509 1.75 -21.78 30.55
N SER A 510 0.53 -21.71 30.06
CA SER A 510 0.13 -22.53 28.95
C SER A 510 0.50 -21.82 27.64
N TYR A 511 1.24 -22.50 26.79
CA TYR A 511 1.48 -22.07 25.43
C TYR A 511 0.36 -22.61 24.55
N ASN A 512 -0.13 -21.79 23.65
CA ASN A 512 -1.06 -22.24 22.65
C ASN A 512 -0.40 -23.33 21.77
N ALA A 513 -1.20 -24.26 21.30
CA ALA A 513 -0.77 -25.25 20.33
C ALA A 513 -1.90 -25.41 19.33
N SER A 514 -2.18 -24.33 18.60
CA SER A 514 -3.33 -24.28 17.70
C SER A 514 -2.92 -24.07 16.25
N LYS A 515 -3.69 -24.69 15.36
CA LYS A 515 -3.57 -24.48 13.93
C LYS A 515 -4.98 -24.37 13.35
N THR A 516 -5.32 -23.20 12.83
CA THR A 516 -6.58 -22.94 12.17
C THR A 516 -6.34 -22.78 10.67
N THR A 517 -7.15 -23.42 9.85
CA THR A 517 -7.09 -23.32 8.39
C THR A 517 -8.41 -22.80 7.88
N GLN A 518 -8.37 -21.82 7.00
CA GLN A 518 -9.49 -21.23 6.30
C GLN A 518 -9.27 -21.39 4.79
N GLU A 519 -10.24 -21.96 4.11
CA GLU A 519 -10.22 -22.16 2.66
C GLU A 519 -11.41 -21.45 2.05
N THR A 520 -11.16 -20.76 0.95
CA THR A 520 -12.21 -20.10 0.17
C THR A 520 -12.06 -20.49 -1.29
N TYR A 521 -13.11 -21.08 -1.84
CA TYR A 521 -13.25 -21.43 -3.26
C TYR A 521 -14.20 -20.43 -3.89
N SER A 522 -13.80 -19.79 -4.97
CA SER A 522 -14.58 -18.72 -5.54
C SER A 522 -14.64 -18.77 -7.05
N ALA A 523 -15.77 -18.31 -7.58
CA ALA A 523 -15.91 -18.00 -9.01
C ALA A 523 -16.52 -16.61 -9.16
N TYR A 524 -16.05 -15.85 -10.15
CA TYR A 524 -16.55 -14.51 -10.42
C TYR A 524 -16.58 -14.17 -11.89
N VAL A 525 -17.50 -13.28 -12.22
CA VAL A 525 -17.61 -12.67 -13.55
C VAL A 525 -17.85 -11.17 -13.38
N SER A 526 -17.24 -10.39 -14.24
CA SER A 526 -17.50 -8.95 -14.36
C SER A 526 -17.48 -8.56 -15.82
N ASP A 527 -18.50 -7.88 -16.29
CA ASP A 527 -18.56 -7.35 -17.66
C ASP A 527 -18.78 -5.83 -17.63
N ILE A 528 -18.08 -5.14 -18.50
CA ILE A 528 -18.21 -3.71 -18.74
C ILE A 528 -18.65 -3.52 -20.19
N ILE A 529 -19.90 -3.13 -20.36
CA ILE A 529 -20.55 -2.96 -21.65
C ILE A 529 -20.59 -1.48 -22.01
N ASN A 530 -19.98 -1.09 -23.11
CA ASN A 530 -20.13 0.24 -23.68
C ASN A 530 -21.37 0.26 -24.59
N PHE A 531 -22.53 0.70 -24.06
CA PHE A 531 -23.78 0.83 -24.82
C PHE A 531 -23.66 1.89 -25.93
N THR A 532 -22.92 2.95 -25.62
CA THR A 532 -22.54 4.01 -26.57
C THR A 532 -21.10 4.45 -26.26
N PRO A 533 -20.44 5.28 -27.08
CA PRO A 533 -19.14 5.87 -26.75
C PRO A 533 -19.13 6.67 -25.43
N LYS A 534 -20.30 7.10 -24.95
CA LYS A 534 -20.44 7.91 -23.72
C LYS A 534 -21.09 7.18 -22.54
N LEU A 535 -21.81 6.08 -22.79
CA LEU A 535 -22.53 5.36 -21.74
C LEU A 535 -22.01 3.94 -21.62
N SER A 536 -21.53 3.58 -20.42
CA SER A 536 -21.14 2.23 -20.08
C SER A 536 -21.81 1.74 -18.80
N GLY A 537 -22.03 0.43 -18.76
CA GLY A 537 -22.54 -0.28 -17.58
C GLY A 537 -21.55 -1.34 -17.13
N MET A 538 -21.50 -1.60 -15.84
CA MET A 538 -20.78 -2.71 -15.23
C MET A 538 -21.78 -3.61 -14.51
N ALA A 539 -21.65 -4.91 -14.74
CA ALA A 539 -22.34 -5.93 -13.94
C ALA A 539 -21.35 -7.00 -13.51
N SER A 540 -21.31 -7.29 -12.22
CA SER A 540 -20.38 -8.26 -11.65
C SER A 540 -21.07 -9.12 -10.61
N LEU A 541 -20.65 -10.38 -10.51
CA LEU A 541 -21.14 -11.33 -9.50
C LEU A 541 -19.98 -12.22 -9.06
N ARG A 542 -19.89 -12.47 -7.76
CA ARG A 542 -18.98 -13.45 -7.17
C ARG A 542 -19.75 -14.38 -6.25
N ILE A 543 -19.38 -15.65 -6.28
CA ILE A 543 -19.78 -16.65 -5.30
C ILE A 543 -18.54 -17.15 -4.58
N ASP A 544 -18.61 -17.20 -3.26
CA ASP A 544 -17.57 -17.75 -2.38
C ASP A 544 -18.13 -18.91 -1.58
N ARG A 545 -17.40 -20.03 -1.54
CA ARG A 545 -17.59 -21.12 -0.60
C ARG A 545 -16.46 -21.10 0.41
N PHE A 546 -16.75 -20.67 1.61
CA PHE A 546 -15.84 -20.61 2.74
C PHE A 546 -15.91 -21.90 3.56
N GLN A 547 -14.75 -22.39 4.03
CA GLN A 547 -14.63 -23.54 4.94
C GLN A 547 -13.60 -23.20 6.02
N ASN A 548 -13.89 -23.60 7.25
CA ASN A 548 -13.00 -23.46 8.40
C ASN A 548 -12.73 -24.83 9.03
N GLY A 549 -11.48 -25.07 9.40
CA GLY A 549 -11.00 -26.29 10.02
C GLY A 549 -9.62 -26.11 10.63
N GLY A 550 -8.95 -27.20 10.96
CA GLY A 550 -7.57 -27.23 11.45
C GLY A 550 -7.34 -28.20 12.58
N LEU A 551 -6.09 -28.24 13.05
CA LEU A 551 -5.70 -29.01 14.23
C LEU A 551 -6.34 -28.37 15.48
N ASN A 552 -6.89 -29.20 16.36
CA ASN A 552 -7.62 -28.79 17.56
C ASN A 552 -8.94 -28.03 17.28
N THR A 553 -9.39 -27.96 16.03
CA THR A 553 -10.74 -27.52 15.74
C THR A 553 -11.71 -28.66 16.04
N LEU A 554 -12.53 -28.50 17.07
CA LEU A 554 -13.56 -29.48 17.40
C LEU A 554 -14.49 -29.69 16.18
N PRO A 555 -15.03 -30.91 15.95
CA PRO A 555 -15.91 -31.16 14.81
C PRO A 555 -17.08 -30.20 14.72
N GLU A 556 -17.66 -29.80 15.86
CA GLU A 556 -18.74 -28.83 15.97
C GLU A 556 -18.37 -27.42 15.58
N ASN A 557 -17.08 -27.04 15.64
CA ASN A 557 -16.55 -25.76 15.23
C ASN A 557 -16.15 -25.72 13.74
N ARG A 558 -16.24 -26.87 13.05
CA ARG A 558 -16.04 -26.90 11.59
C ARG A 558 -17.30 -26.45 10.91
N PHE A 559 -17.18 -25.42 10.10
CA PHE A 559 -18.33 -24.88 9.39
C PHE A 559 -17.97 -24.47 7.99
N GLY A 560 -18.99 -24.32 7.16
CA GLY A 560 -18.85 -23.78 5.83
C GLY A 560 -20.02 -22.89 5.48
N GLN A 561 -19.72 -21.77 4.84
CA GLN A 561 -20.70 -20.80 4.39
C GLN A 561 -20.56 -20.54 2.89
N THR A 562 -21.67 -20.21 2.24
CA THR A 562 -21.68 -19.77 0.85
C THR A 562 -22.30 -18.39 0.79
N ALA A 563 -21.63 -17.45 0.11
CA ALA A 563 -22.12 -16.09 -0.02
C ALA A 563 -22.03 -15.62 -1.47
N LEU A 564 -22.94 -14.71 -1.83
CA LEU A 564 -22.99 -14.05 -3.13
C LEU A 564 -22.70 -12.56 -2.94
N SER A 565 -21.88 -12.00 -3.83
CA SER A 565 -21.54 -10.57 -3.83
C SER A 565 -21.78 -9.96 -5.21
N PRO A 566 -22.92 -9.32 -5.45
CA PRO A 566 -23.20 -8.58 -6.68
C PRO A 566 -22.59 -7.18 -6.65
N LYS A 567 -22.27 -6.65 -7.85
CA LYS A 567 -21.87 -5.27 -8.04
C LYS A 567 -22.41 -4.75 -9.38
N PHE A 568 -22.99 -3.56 -9.37
CA PHE A 568 -23.51 -2.90 -10.55
C PHE A 568 -22.98 -1.46 -10.61
N GLY A 569 -22.79 -0.95 -11.83
CA GLY A 569 -22.36 0.43 -12.01
C GLY A 569 -22.76 0.97 -13.36
N LEU A 570 -23.00 2.29 -13.41
CA LEU A 570 -23.23 3.04 -14.63
C LEU A 570 -22.27 4.21 -14.67
N VAL A 571 -21.74 4.49 -15.85
CA VAL A 571 -20.89 5.67 -16.11
C VAL A 571 -21.37 6.36 -17.37
N TYR A 572 -21.64 7.66 -17.24
CA TYR A 572 -21.94 8.52 -18.38
C TYR A 572 -20.87 9.59 -18.55
N GLN A 573 -20.16 9.56 -19.67
CA GLN A 573 -19.17 10.58 -20.03
C GLN A 573 -19.87 11.80 -20.62
N VAL A 574 -20.13 12.79 -19.77
CA VAL A 574 -20.72 14.08 -20.19
C VAL A 574 -19.85 14.72 -21.26
N LEU A 575 -18.54 14.75 -21.00
CA LEU A 575 -17.49 15.10 -21.96
C LEU A 575 -16.58 13.90 -22.13
N GLN A 576 -16.54 13.33 -23.33
CA GLN A 576 -15.79 12.13 -23.62
C GLN A 576 -14.31 12.30 -23.25
N ASP A 577 -13.75 11.32 -22.52
CA ASP A 577 -12.38 11.28 -21.97
C ASP A 577 -12.00 12.52 -21.11
N LYS A 578 -12.97 13.28 -20.60
CA LYS A 578 -12.72 14.47 -19.76
C LYS A 578 -13.56 14.56 -18.52
N LEU A 579 -14.85 14.25 -18.60
CA LEU A 579 -15.77 14.38 -17.46
C LEU A 579 -16.81 13.26 -17.49
N SER A 580 -16.88 12.50 -16.41
CA SER A 580 -17.88 11.45 -16.22
C SER A 580 -18.68 11.62 -14.95
N VAL A 581 -19.95 11.22 -15.00
CA VAL A 581 -20.83 11.02 -13.86
C VAL A 581 -21.03 9.52 -13.72
N PHE A 582 -21.02 9.01 -12.48
CA PHE A 582 -21.19 7.60 -12.22
C PHE A 582 -22.14 7.33 -11.06
N GLY A 583 -22.70 6.15 -11.03
CA GLY A 583 -23.40 5.58 -9.89
C GLY A 583 -23.09 4.10 -9.77
N ASN A 584 -23.00 3.57 -8.55
CA ASN A 584 -22.77 2.16 -8.31
C ASN A 584 -23.59 1.62 -7.12
N TYR A 585 -23.86 0.33 -7.18
CA TYR A 585 -24.24 -0.51 -6.07
C TYR A 585 -23.14 -1.55 -5.87
N MET A 586 -22.68 -1.71 -4.64
CA MET A 586 -21.65 -2.68 -4.28
C MET A 586 -22.08 -3.45 -3.04
N ASN A 587 -21.82 -4.75 -3.07
CA ASN A 587 -22.01 -5.65 -1.93
C ASN A 587 -20.66 -6.21 -1.46
N GLY A 588 -20.54 -6.38 -0.16
CA GLY A 588 -19.47 -7.11 0.50
C GLY A 588 -20.04 -7.88 1.68
N PHE A 589 -19.35 -8.93 2.09
CA PHE A 589 -19.75 -9.72 3.24
C PHE A 589 -18.53 -10.16 4.04
N THR A 590 -18.76 -10.58 5.28
CA THR A 590 -17.73 -11.23 6.11
C THR A 590 -18.32 -12.52 6.68
N ASN A 591 -17.64 -13.64 6.44
CA ASN A 591 -17.98 -14.90 7.04
C ASN A 591 -17.70 -14.84 8.54
N GLN A 592 -18.64 -15.31 9.35
CA GLN A 592 -18.56 -15.30 10.81
C GLN A 592 -18.35 -16.72 11.32
N ALA A 593 -17.23 -16.94 12.03
CA ALA A 593 -16.94 -18.22 12.65
C ALA A 593 -17.93 -18.53 13.80
N PRO A 594 -18.31 -19.78 14.00
CA PRO A 594 -19.04 -20.20 15.19
C PRO A 594 -18.23 -19.86 16.45
N VAL A 595 -18.92 -19.52 17.53
CA VAL A 595 -18.33 -19.27 18.84
C VAL A 595 -18.82 -20.35 19.79
N THR A 596 -17.88 -20.99 20.51
CA THR A 596 -18.22 -21.90 21.60
C THR A 596 -18.30 -21.09 22.90
N ILE A 597 -19.46 -21.12 23.54
CA ILE A 597 -19.68 -20.58 24.87
C ILE A 597 -19.81 -21.72 25.87
N VAL A 598 -19.34 -21.52 27.11
CA VAL A 598 -19.48 -22.47 28.20
C VAL A 598 -20.40 -21.87 29.27
N THR A 599 -21.58 -22.45 29.42
CA THR A 599 -22.56 -22.05 30.44
C THR A 599 -22.75 -23.21 31.41
N ASN A 600 -22.52 -22.99 32.69
CA ASN A 600 -22.60 -24.04 33.73
C ASN A 600 -21.78 -25.29 33.40
N ASN A 601 -20.56 -25.11 32.90
CA ASN A 601 -19.64 -26.18 32.40
C ASN A 601 -20.19 -27.00 31.22
N VAL A 602 -21.21 -26.54 30.53
CA VAL A 602 -21.73 -27.17 29.31
C VAL A 602 -21.32 -26.29 28.11
N PRO A 603 -20.51 -26.83 27.20
CA PRO A 603 -20.17 -26.10 25.95
C PRO A 603 -21.39 -26.09 25.02
N SER A 604 -21.66 -24.94 24.41
CA SER A 604 -22.63 -24.76 23.34
C SER A 604 -22.03 -23.96 22.19
N VAL A 605 -22.34 -24.30 20.97
CA VAL A 605 -21.84 -23.62 19.76
C VAL A 605 -22.92 -22.71 19.21
N ILE A 606 -22.60 -21.43 19.10
CA ILE A 606 -23.46 -20.45 18.43
C ILE A 606 -22.93 -20.26 17.02
N THR A 607 -23.79 -20.43 16.01
CA THR A 607 -23.50 -20.15 14.61
C THR A 607 -24.11 -18.83 14.20
N PHE A 608 -23.47 -18.16 13.25
CA PHE A 608 -23.85 -16.85 12.76
C PHE A 608 -24.06 -16.86 11.24
N GLU A 609 -24.95 -16.01 10.76
CA GLU A 609 -25.05 -15.66 9.36
C GLU A 609 -23.89 -14.71 8.96
N PRO A 610 -23.49 -14.65 7.67
CA PRO A 610 -22.54 -13.64 7.23
C PRO A 610 -23.04 -12.23 7.51
N GLU A 611 -22.17 -11.35 7.99
CA GLU A 611 -22.44 -9.93 7.96
C GLU A 611 -22.50 -9.46 6.50
N GLN A 612 -23.45 -8.57 6.18
CA GLN A 612 -23.68 -8.07 4.81
C GLN A 612 -23.52 -6.56 4.76
N ALA A 613 -22.67 -6.07 3.89
CA ALA A 613 -22.50 -4.65 3.61
C ALA A 613 -23.04 -4.31 2.22
N ASN A 614 -23.92 -3.33 2.15
CA ASN A 614 -24.48 -2.81 0.92
C ASN A 614 -24.14 -1.32 0.80
N GLN A 615 -23.62 -0.91 -0.36
CA GLN A 615 -23.27 0.48 -0.63
C GLN A 615 -24.02 0.98 -1.85
N LEU A 616 -24.53 2.21 -1.76
CA LEU A 616 -24.86 3.05 -2.91
C LEU A 616 -23.87 4.21 -2.96
N GLU A 617 -23.32 4.47 -4.13
CA GLU A 617 -22.40 5.59 -4.35
C GLU A 617 -22.67 6.24 -5.68
N GLY A 618 -22.58 7.59 -5.71
CA GLY A 618 -22.63 8.38 -6.93
C GLY A 618 -21.65 9.53 -6.89
N GLY A 619 -21.20 9.96 -8.05
CA GLY A 619 -20.19 11.00 -8.10
C GLY A 619 -19.80 11.45 -9.50
N ILE A 620 -18.79 12.32 -9.52
CA ILE A 620 -18.22 12.92 -10.72
C ILE A 620 -16.73 12.65 -10.75
N LYS A 621 -16.19 12.36 -11.92
CA LYS A 621 -14.74 12.23 -12.16
C LYS A 621 -14.34 13.11 -13.33
N ALA A 622 -13.19 13.76 -13.20
CA ALA A 622 -12.65 14.68 -14.19
C ALA A 622 -11.21 14.35 -14.56
N ASP A 623 -10.86 14.53 -15.84
CA ASP A 623 -9.50 14.55 -16.39
C ASP A 623 -9.47 15.70 -17.43
N LEU A 624 -9.10 16.88 -16.96
CA LEU A 624 -9.22 18.13 -17.73
C LEU A 624 -7.84 18.68 -18.11
N PHE A 625 -7.84 19.54 -19.15
CA PHE A 625 -6.62 20.22 -19.60
C PHE A 625 -5.48 19.25 -19.95
N ASP A 626 -5.82 18.15 -20.64
CA ASP A 626 -4.89 17.06 -21.05
C ASP A 626 -4.16 16.44 -19.87
N GLY A 627 -4.88 16.15 -18.78
CA GLY A 627 -4.35 15.51 -17.57
C GLY A 627 -3.67 16.45 -16.59
N LYS A 628 -3.69 17.77 -16.83
CA LYS A 628 -3.17 18.74 -15.85
C LYS A 628 -4.04 18.85 -14.60
N LEU A 629 -5.30 18.49 -14.69
CA LEU A 629 -6.24 18.47 -13.57
C LEU A 629 -7.04 17.18 -13.62
N THR A 630 -6.85 16.33 -12.61
CA THR A 630 -7.66 15.14 -12.37
C THR A 630 -8.29 15.23 -11.00
N GLY A 631 -9.48 14.68 -10.85
CA GLY A 631 -10.15 14.68 -9.54
C GLY A 631 -11.43 13.89 -9.55
N SER A 632 -11.94 13.69 -8.35
CA SER A 632 -13.24 13.05 -8.10
C SER A 632 -13.97 13.71 -6.95
N LEU A 633 -15.29 13.66 -7.02
CA LEU A 633 -16.19 14.00 -5.92
C LEU A 633 -17.27 12.92 -5.87
N SER A 634 -17.43 12.28 -4.72
CA SER A 634 -18.45 11.24 -4.54
C SER A 634 -19.17 11.37 -3.21
N TYR A 635 -20.41 10.88 -3.19
CA TYR A 635 -21.21 10.64 -2.00
C TYR A 635 -21.52 9.15 -1.91
N TYR A 636 -21.34 8.55 -0.71
CA TYR A 636 -21.59 7.15 -0.44
C TYR A 636 -22.53 6.96 0.76
N ASP A 637 -23.25 5.85 0.73
CA ASP A 637 -24.13 5.36 1.80
C ASP A 637 -23.90 3.84 1.94
N ILE A 638 -23.28 3.43 3.06
CA ILE A 638 -22.99 2.04 3.39
C ILE A 638 -23.86 1.62 4.55
N LYS A 639 -24.58 0.51 4.38
CA LYS A 639 -25.30 -0.18 5.46
C LYS A 639 -24.70 -1.56 5.65
N VAL A 640 -24.26 -1.89 6.87
CA VAL A 640 -23.87 -3.24 7.29
C VAL A 640 -24.98 -3.79 8.17
N SER A 641 -25.45 -4.97 7.88
CA SER A 641 -26.49 -5.69 8.62
C SER A 641 -25.97 -7.00 9.19
N ASN A 642 -26.68 -7.57 10.16
CA ASN A 642 -26.32 -8.80 10.85
C ASN A 642 -24.99 -8.71 11.62
N ILE A 643 -24.67 -7.53 12.20
CA ILE A 643 -23.46 -7.39 13.00
C ILE A 643 -23.54 -8.25 14.26
N ILE A 644 -22.39 -8.84 14.63
CA ILE A 644 -22.27 -9.56 15.90
C ILE A 644 -22.02 -8.55 17.02
N LEU A 645 -22.84 -8.66 18.03
CA LEU A 645 -22.78 -7.83 19.23
C LEU A 645 -22.37 -8.70 20.41
N THR A 646 -21.55 -8.14 21.28
CA THR A 646 -21.12 -8.78 22.53
C THR A 646 -21.60 -7.91 23.69
N PRO A 647 -22.87 -8.03 24.07
CA PRO A 647 -23.43 -7.17 25.14
C PRO A 647 -22.80 -7.45 26.50
N ASP A 648 -22.25 -8.65 26.72
CA ASP A 648 -21.51 -9.03 27.94
C ASP A 648 -20.46 -10.08 27.60
N ILE A 649 -19.60 -10.42 28.58
CA ILE A 649 -18.60 -11.47 28.45
C ILE A 649 -19.27 -12.79 28.10
N ASN A 650 -18.84 -13.44 27.03
CA ASN A 650 -19.39 -14.69 26.48
C ASN A 650 -20.88 -14.65 26.09
N VAL A 651 -21.48 -13.48 25.95
CA VAL A 651 -22.83 -13.29 25.42
C VAL A 651 -22.74 -12.73 24.01
N TYR A 652 -23.19 -13.50 23.04
CA TYR A 652 -23.17 -13.13 21.63
C TYR A 652 -24.58 -13.04 21.09
N THR A 653 -24.91 -11.97 20.44
CA THR A 653 -26.14 -11.80 19.68
C THR A 653 -25.82 -11.34 18.27
N GLN A 654 -26.58 -11.81 17.29
CA GLN A 654 -26.47 -11.31 15.94
C GLN A 654 -27.72 -10.48 15.60
N GLY A 655 -27.50 -9.30 15.09
CA GLY A 655 -28.53 -8.34 14.75
C GLY A 655 -27.95 -6.94 14.81
N GLY A 656 -28.79 -5.96 14.54
CA GLY A 656 -28.35 -4.57 14.48
C GLY A 656 -27.72 -4.19 13.13
N ASP A 657 -27.62 -2.91 12.94
CA ASP A 657 -27.12 -2.30 11.73
C ASP A 657 -26.01 -1.28 12.05
N ARG A 658 -25.07 -1.13 11.13
CA ARG A 658 -24.11 -0.03 11.13
C ARG A 658 -24.26 0.78 9.85
N TYR A 659 -24.48 2.05 10.00
CA TYR A 659 -24.56 2.98 8.88
C TYR A 659 -23.28 3.80 8.80
N SER A 660 -22.81 4.05 7.57
CA SER A 660 -21.71 4.95 7.27
C SER A 660 -22.01 5.72 5.99
N LYS A 661 -22.14 7.04 6.10
CA LYS A 661 -22.43 7.94 5.00
C LYS A 661 -21.43 9.07 4.94
N GLY A 662 -21.14 9.54 3.76
CA GLY A 662 -20.23 10.65 3.64
C GLY A 662 -19.93 11.07 2.21
N PHE A 663 -19.13 12.10 2.10
CA PHE A 663 -18.59 12.49 0.81
C PHE A 663 -17.07 12.61 0.84
N GLU A 664 -16.48 12.42 -0.32
CA GLU A 664 -15.04 12.48 -0.54
C GLU A 664 -14.75 13.29 -1.78
N ALA A 665 -13.76 14.17 -1.68
CA ALA A 665 -13.22 14.95 -2.79
C ALA A 665 -11.72 14.73 -2.89
N GLU A 666 -11.24 14.54 -4.12
CA GLU A 666 -9.81 14.41 -4.44
C GLU A 666 -9.47 15.29 -5.64
N LEU A 667 -8.35 15.98 -5.56
CA LEU A 667 -7.81 16.82 -6.61
C LEU A 667 -6.32 16.56 -6.79
N ASN A 668 -5.91 16.27 -8.03
CA ASN A 668 -4.52 16.26 -8.46
C ASN A 668 -4.36 17.27 -9.59
N ALA A 669 -3.53 18.28 -9.42
CA ALA A 669 -3.38 19.34 -10.41
C ALA A 669 -1.91 19.67 -10.72
N ASN A 670 -1.65 20.04 -11.98
CA ASN A 670 -0.41 20.63 -12.46
C ASN A 670 -0.73 21.91 -13.26
N PRO A 671 -1.03 23.02 -12.58
CA PRO A 671 -1.47 24.26 -13.23
C PRO A 671 -0.48 24.81 -14.23
N PHE A 672 0.81 24.73 -13.92
CA PHE A 672 1.92 25.10 -14.78
C PHE A 672 3.13 24.18 -14.58
N PRO A 673 4.05 24.10 -15.53
CA PRO A 673 5.20 23.20 -15.48
C PRO A 673 5.99 23.33 -14.17
N GLY A 674 6.24 22.20 -13.51
CA GLY A 674 6.98 22.15 -12.24
C GLY A 674 6.11 22.28 -10.99
N PHE A 675 4.89 22.83 -11.06
CA PHE A 675 4.01 22.97 -9.90
C PHE A 675 2.95 21.88 -9.84
N ASN A 676 2.89 21.15 -8.74
CA ASN A 676 1.94 20.04 -8.54
C ASN A 676 1.20 20.23 -7.22
N ILE A 677 -0.06 19.86 -7.22
CA ILE A 677 -0.98 19.93 -6.09
C ILE A 677 -1.65 18.57 -5.93
N ILE A 678 -1.66 18.06 -4.71
CA ILE A 678 -2.59 17.01 -4.27
C ILE A 678 -3.40 17.61 -3.13
N ALA A 679 -4.72 17.44 -3.18
CA ALA A 679 -5.60 17.83 -2.09
C ALA A 679 -6.74 16.84 -1.97
N GLY A 680 -7.12 16.54 -0.74
CA GLY A 680 -8.22 15.65 -0.42
C GLY A 680 -9.01 16.15 0.79
N TYR A 681 -10.31 15.93 0.74
CA TYR A 681 -11.24 16.16 1.85
C TYR A 681 -12.21 15.00 1.95
N SER A 682 -12.48 14.57 3.16
CA SER A 682 -13.54 13.61 3.44
C SER A 682 -14.32 13.99 4.68
N LYS A 683 -15.63 13.72 4.62
CA LYS A 683 -16.53 13.79 5.77
C LYS A 683 -17.26 12.48 5.90
N ASN A 684 -17.20 11.88 7.09
CA ASN A 684 -17.84 10.61 7.41
C ASN A 684 -18.74 10.72 8.62
N LYS A 685 -19.99 10.29 8.49
CA LYS A 685 -20.93 10.11 9.60
C LYS A 685 -21.28 8.63 9.71
N SER A 686 -21.00 8.04 10.85
CA SER A 686 -21.28 6.64 11.15
C SER A 686 -22.06 6.50 12.43
N LYS A 687 -22.95 5.51 12.49
CA LYS A 687 -23.70 5.17 13.71
C LYS A 687 -24.10 3.72 13.74
N LEU A 688 -24.27 3.18 14.94
CA LEU A 688 -24.89 1.89 15.22
C LEU A 688 -26.39 2.07 15.45
N THR A 689 -27.21 1.15 15.00
CA THR A 689 -28.67 1.17 15.21
C THR A 689 -29.22 -0.26 15.30
N ASN A 690 -30.37 -0.41 15.93
CA ASN A 690 -31.04 -1.70 16.14
C ASN A 690 -30.18 -2.72 16.90
N THR A 691 -29.22 -2.22 17.69
CA THR A 691 -28.27 -3.08 18.40
C THR A 691 -28.82 -3.53 19.77
N GLY A 692 -29.74 -2.78 20.35
CA GLY A 692 -30.16 -2.98 21.73
C GLY A 692 -29.01 -2.90 22.73
N SER A 693 -27.86 -2.37 22.30
CA SER A 693 -26.61 -2.34 23.05
C SER A 693 -26.33 -0.96 23.64
N ASP A 694 -25.31 -0.92 24.46
CA ASP A 694 -24.76 0.27 25.10
C ASP A 694 -24.25 1.34 24.12
N ALA A 695 -24.03 0.96 22.87
CA ALA A 695 -23.57 1.86 21.79
C ALA A 695 -24.68 2.28 20.80
N GLU A 696 -25.97 2.03 21.12
CA GLU A 696 -27.09 2.38 20.25
C GLU A 696 -27.12 3.87 19.90
N GLY A 697 -27.27 4.17 18.60
CA GLY A 697 -27.29 5.55 18.08
C GLY A 697 -25.93 6.24 18.05
N ARG A 698 -24.88 5.64 18.60
CA ARG A 698 -23.54 6.24 18.75
C ARG A 698 -22.65 5.97 17.55
N ARG A 699 -21.63 6.82 17.38
CA ARG A 699 -20.54 6.62 16.43
C ARG A 699 -19.67 5.47 16.91
N PRO A 700 -19.36 4.45 16.07
CA PRO A 700 -18.46 3.36 16.45
C PRO A 700 -17.05 3.86 16.75
N ASN A 701 -16.39 3.31 17.76
CA ASN A 701 -15.05 3.73 18.21
C ASN A 701 -13.99 3.63 17.12
N GLY A 702 -14.07 2.64 16.21
CA GLY A 702 -13.13 2.46 15.10
C GLY A 702 -13.49 3.23 13.83
N ALA A 703 -14.45 4.17 13.90
CA ALA A 703 -14.83 4.95 12.73
C ALA A 703 -13.81 6.07 12.40
N GLY A 704 -12.95 6.42 13.35
CA GLY A 704 -11.99 7.52 13.18
C GLY A 704 -12.65 8.90 13.23
N PRO A 705 -11.91 9.98 12.91
CA PRO A 705 -12.43 11.35 12.83
C PRO A 705 -13.51 11.49 11.75
N GLU A 706 -14.44 12.44 11.95
CA GLU A 706 -15.46 12.75 10.95
C GLU A 706 -14.89 13.49 9.74
N ASP A 707 -14.05 14.49 9.99
CA ASP A 707 -13.49 15.37 8.99
C ASP A 707 -11.98 15.12 8.84
N LEU A 708 -11.53 14.85 7.62
CA LEU A 708 -10.12 14.66 7.27
C LEU A 708 -9.78 15.53 6.06
N ILE A 709 -8.64 16.24 6.16
CA ILE A 709 -8.07 17.00 5.04
C ILE A 709 -6.61 16.57 4.88
N ASN A 710 -6.19 16.38 3.64
CA ASN A 710 -4.78 16.24 3.28
C ASN A 710 -4.48 17.18 2.11
N ALA A 711 -3.31 17.81 2.12
CA ALA A 711 -2.84 18.63 1.01
C ALA A 711 -1.32 18.59 0.90
N TRP A 712 -0.82 18.57 -0.34
CA TRP A 712 0.59 18.70 -0.65
C TRP A 712 0.79 19.54 -1.90
N PHE A 713 1.64 20.54 -1.81
CA PHE A 713 2.06 21.43 -2.88
C PHE A 713 3.54 21.20 -3.14
N SER A 714 3.93 20.99 -4.37
CA SER A 714 5.36 20.88 -4.72
C SER A 714 5.67 21.69 -5.96
N TYR A 715 6.81 22.39 -5.94
CA TYR A 715 7.30 23.15 -7.06
C TYR A 715 8.76 22.80 -7.36
N LYS A 716 9.06 22.46 -8.61
CA LYS A 716 10.42 22.19 -9.08
C LYS A 716 10.79 23.21 -10.17
N ILE A 717 11.90 23.90 -9.98
CA ILE A 717 12.45 24.85 -10.97
C ILE A 717 13.02 24.02 -12.13
N LEU A 718 12.50 24.27 -13.34
CA LEU A 718 12.82 23.46 -14.53
C LEU A 718 13.89 24.11 -15.43
N THR A 719 14.16 25.42 -15.29
CA THR A 719 15.07 26.19 -16.13
C THR A 719 15.90 27.17 -15.34
N GLY A 720 16.94 27.75 -15.94
CA GLY A 720 17.82 28.74 -15.31
C GLY A 720 18.88 28.14 -14.38
N SER A 721 19.60 28.98 -13.64
CA SER A 721 20.69 28.59 -12.75
C SER A 721 20.26 27.77 -11.53
N ALA A 722 19.01 27.89 -11.10
CA ALA A 722 18.42 27.15 -10.01
C ALA A 722 17.66 25.89 -10.49
N LYS A 723 17.86 25.46 -11.76
CA LYS A 723 17.23 24.24 -12.29
C LYS A 723 17.52 23.04 -11.40
N GLY A 724 16.47 22.28 -11.10
CA GLY A 724 16.55 21.09 -10.21
C GLY A 724 16.20 21.36 -8.76
N LEU A 725 16.16 22.62 -8.31
CA LEU A 725 15.71 22.97 -6.96
C LEU A 725 14.19 22.76 -6.87
N GLY A 726 13.77 22.06 -5.82
CA GLY A 726 12.38 21.73 -5.54
C GLY A 726 11.97 22.14 -4.13
N PHE A 727 10.72 22.49 -3.96
CA PHE A 727 10.10 22.85 -2.68
C PHE A 727 8.82 22.06 -2.53
N GLY A 728 8.60 21.51 -1.35
CA GLY A 728 7.36 20.84 -0.97
C GLY A 728 6.81 21.45 0.32
N PHE A 729 5.51 21.62 0.37
CA PHE A 729 4.80 22.07 1.58
C PHE A 729 3.40 21.49 1.61
N GLY A 730 2.96 21.08 2.79
CA GLY A 730 1.62 20.54 2.96
C GLY A 730 1.36 20.06 4.36
N GLY A 731 0.28 19.27 4.52
CA GLY A 731 -0.08 18.79 5.84
C GLY A 731 -1.39 18.03 5.85
N ASN A 732 -1.78 17.66 7.06
CA ASN A 732 -2.98 16.89 7.34
C ASN A 732 -3.74 17.53 8.51
N TYR A 733 -5.07 17.60 8.37
CA TYR A 733 -5.99 17.93 9.44
C TYR A 733 -6.87 16.72 9.73
N ALA A 734 -7.08 16.43 11.00
CA ALA A 734 -8.09 15.49 11.46
C ALA A 734 -8.96 16.17 12.53
N GLY A 735 -10.26 15.98 12.41
CA GLY A 735 -11.25 16.39 13.42
C GLY A 735 -11.09 15.60 14.72
N GLU A 736 -11.95 15.88 15.68
CA GLU A 736 -11.99 15.11 16.93
C GLU A 736 -12.26 13.62 16.67
N ASN A 737 -11.65 12.75 17.48
CA ASN A 737 -11.84 11.31 17.40
C ASN A 737 -12.38 10.74 18.73
N LEU A 738 -13.56 10.15 18.69
CA LEU A 738 -14.19 9.49 19.82
C LEU A 738 -13.59 8.09 19.97
N ILE A 739 -12.58 7.91 20.81
CA ILE A 739 -11.90 6.61 21.02
C ILE A 739 -12.66 5.69 21.99
N VAL A 740 -13.45 6.24 22.91
CA VAL A 740 -14.47 5.54 23.72
C VAL A 740 -15.78 6.30 23.52
N ASN A 741 -16.87 5.59 23.26
CA ASN A 741 -18.18 6.20 22.99
C ASN A 741 -19.31 5.19 23.27
N THR A 742 -19.58 4.94 24.54
CA THR A 742 -20.65 4.04 25.02
C THR A 742 -21.43 4.70 26.14
N ASN A 743 -22.62 4.20 26.46
CA ASN A 743 -23.39 4.70 27.61
C ASN A 743 -22.73 4.30 28.94
N THR A 744 -22.23 3.06 29.04
CA THR A 744 -21.59 2.53 30.24
C THR A 744 -20.26 3.21 30.54
N SER A 745 -19.36 3.24 29.56
CA SER A 745 -18.01 3.81 29.78
C SER A 745 -17.98 5.33 29.65
N GLY A 746 -18.95 5.95 29.01
CA GLY A 746 -18.96 7.37 28.69
C GLY A 746 -18.22 7.67 27.39
N VAL A 747 -17.62 8.86 27.31
CA VAL A 747 -16.95 9.35 26.11
C VAL A 747 -15.53 9.77 26.43
N PHE A 748 -14.56 9.30 25.62
CA PHE A 748 -13.21 9.86 25.61
C PHE A 748 -12.90 10.37 24.21
N THR A 749 -12.59 11.67 24.11
CA THR A 749 -12.35 12.36 22.86
C THR A 749 -10.90 12.75 22.71
N LEU A 750 -10.26 12.35 21.62
CA LEU A 750 -8.98 12.92 21.20
C LEU A 750 -9.24 14.24 20.46
N PRO A 751 -8.50 15.32 20.78
CA PRO A 751 -8.69 16.62 20.18
C PRO A 751 -8.28 16.61 18.69
N SER A 752 -8.86 17.50 17.92
CA SER A 752 -8.48 17.76 16.54
C SER A 752 -7.05 18.27 16.44
N TYR A 753 -6.41 18.01 15.31
CA TYR A 753 -5.05 18.46 15.06
C TYR A 753 -4.82 18.87 13.61
N THR A 754 -3.82 19.75 13.43
CA THR A 754 -3.22 20.06 12.12
C THR A 754 -1.73 19.83 12.21
N VAL A 755 -1.18 19.03 11.30
CA VAL A 755 0.26 18.78 11.18
C VAL A 755 0.74 19.30 9.83
N LEU A 756 1.74 20.19 9.85
CA LEU A 756 2.35 20.78 8.66
C LEU A 756 3.73 20.19 8.42
N ASN A 757 4.07 19.97 7.16
CA ASN A 757 5.35 19.39 6.72
C ASN A 757 5.93 20.23 5.58
N ALA A 758 7.25 20.26 5.47
CA ALA A 758 7.95 20.92 4.36
C ALA A 758 9.14 20.11 3.88
N SER A 759 9.49 20.26 2.61
CA SER A 759 10.71 19.69 2.04
C SER A 759 11.38 20.67 1.09
N VAL A 760 12.71 20.55 1.00
CA VAL A 760 13.51 21.20 -0.03
C VAL A 760 14.37 20.12 -0.66
N SER A 761 14.42 20.07 -1.98
CA SER A 761 15.19 19.08 -2.72
C SER A 761 15.99 19.73 -3.85
N TYR A 762 17.07 19.10 -4.22
CA TYR A 762 17.87 19.48 -5.38
C TYR A 762 18.25 18.22 -6.16
N ALA A 763 17.95 18.22 -7.44
CA ALA A 763 18.30 17.12 -8.33
C ALA A 763 19.05 17.65 -9.56
N THR A 764 20.24 17.11 -9.78
CA THR A 764 21.10 17.47 -10.92
C THR A 764 21.86 16.26 -11.43
N GLY A 765 21.79 16.01 -12.75
CA GLY A 765 22.46 14.84 -13.35
C GLY A 765 22.12 13.57 -12.60
N SER A 766 23.14 12.92 -12.07
CA SER A 766 23.03 11.67 -11.30
C SER A 766 22.76 11.89 -9.82
N PHE A 767 22.74 13.11 -9.28
CA PHE A 767 22.56 13.37 -7.84
C PHE A 767 21.20 13.94 -7.50
N THR A 768 20.65 13.45 -6.40
CA THR A 768 19.49 14.03 -5.72
C THR A 768 19.80 14.19 -4.25
N CYS A 769 19.51 15.35 -3.68
CA CYS A 769 19.52 15.53 -2.24
C CYS A 769 18.23 16.21 -1.80
N GLY A 770 17.83 15.99 -0.54
CA GLY A 770 16.60 16.55 0.00
C GLY A 770 16.66 16.68 1.51
N ILE A 771 16.04 17.71 2.02
CA ILE A 771 15.79 17.91 3.45
C ILE A 771 14.29 17.94 3.65
N LYS A 772 13.81 17.22 4.65
CA LYS A 772 12.41 17.22 5.06
C LYS A 772 12.29 17.59 6.53
N LEU A 773 11.27 18.35 6.85
CA LEU A 773 10.80 18.62 8.20
C LEU A 773 9.35 18.20 8.33
N ASP A 774 9.10 17.22 9.18
CA ASP A 774 7.74 16.82 9.57
C ASP A 774 7.33 17.54 10.85
N ASN A 775 6.03 17.81 10.99
CA ASN A 775 5.43 18.47 12.15
C ASN A 775 6.13 19.80 12.47
N LEU A 776 6.17 20.72 11.50
CA LEU A 776 6.86 22.02 11.59
C LEU A 776 6.50 22.81 12.85
N THR A 777 5.26 22.77 13.29
CA THR A 777 4.75 23.51 14.45
C THR A 777 5.02 22.78 15.77
N ASN A 778 5.63 21.59 15.72
CA ASN A 778 5.82 20.69 16.87
C ASN A 778 4.51 20.43 17.63
N LYS A 779 3.41 20.22 16.89
CA LYS A 779 2.09 19.94 17.47
C LYS A 779 2.14 18.60 18.20
N GLU A 780 1.75 18.60 19.45
CA GLU A 780 1.46 17.38 20.20
C GLU A 780 0.07 16.87 19.79
N TYR A 781 -0.02 15.62 19.36
CA TYR A 781 -1.26 15.01 18.90
C TYR A 781 -1.24 13.49 19.11
N TYR A 782 -2.43 12.93 19.15
CA TYR A 782 -2.65 11.53 19.51
C TYR A 782 -3.56 10.85 18.50
N LYS A 783 -3.43 9.52 18.41
CA LYS A 783 -4.31 8.65 17.63
C LYS A 783 -4.79 7.49 18.49
N GLY A 784 -5.86 6.82 18.05
CA GLY A 784 -6.38 5.69 18.81
C GLY A 784 -7.70 5.14 18.28
N TRP A 785 -7.94 3.92 18.71
CA TRP A 785 -9.20 3.19 18.57
C TRP A 785 -9.42 2.37 19.85
N THR A 786 -10.22 2.88 20.81
CA THR A 786 -10.29 2.43 22.20
C THR A 786 -8.95 2.45 22.93
N THR A 787 -7.97 3.10 22.35
CA THR A 787 -6.58 3.20 22.80
C THR A 787 -6.07 4.61 22.64
N LEU A 788 -4.95 4.88 23.29
CA LEU A 788 -4.20 6.12 23.17
C LEU A 788 -2.78 5.81 22.68
N GLU A 789 -2.35 6.48 21.63
CA GLU A 789 -0.98 6.46 21.10
C GLU A 789 -0.50 7.88 20.81
N PRO A 790 0.61 8.36 21.40
CA PRO A 790 1.18 9.65 21.07
C PRO A 790 1.90 9.60 19.72
N MET A 791 1.81 10.67 18.95
CA MET A 791 2.44 10.75 17.64
C MET A 791 3.77 11.51 17.71
N ARG A 792 4.63 11.27 16.71
CA ARG A 792 5.97 11.87 16.65
C ARG A 792 5.92 13.40 16.72
N PRO A 793 6.79 14.03 17.54
CA PRO A 793 7.01 15.48 17.54
C PRO A 793 7.71 15.91 16.24
N ARG A 794 8.20 17.15 16.19
CA ARG A 794 8.96 17.62 15.04
C ARG A 794 10.17 16.73 14.75
N THR A 795 10.31 16.31 13.49
CA THR A 795 11.46 15.52 13.02
C THR A 795 12.04 16.12 11.75
N GLY A 796 13.35 15.93 11.59
CA GLY A 796 14.07 16.29 10.37
C GLY A 796 14.77 15.09 9.78
N SER A 797 14.85 15.05 8.45
CA SER A 797 15.62 14.05 7.71
C SER A 797 16.35 14.67 6.52
N LEU A 798 17.52 14.13 6.22
CA LEU A 798 18.35 14.41 5.05
C LEU A 798 18.41 13.17 4.17
N MET A 799 18.14 13.33 2.88
CA MET A 799 18.24 12.28 1.87
C MET A 799 19.33 12.66 0.85
N VAL A 800 20.14 11.69 0.45
CA VAL A 800 21.11 11.81 -0.66
C VAL A 800 20.96 10.56 -1.54
N GLY A 801 20.71 10.76 -2.82
CA GLY A 801 20.56 9.72 -3.81
C GLY A 801 21.54 9.87 -4.97
N TYR A 802 21.96 8.75 -5.52
CA TYR A 802 22.79 8.67 -6.72
C TYR A 802 22.14 7.76 -7.75
N HIS A 803 22.04 8.25 -8.99
CA HIS A 803 21.47 7.54 -10.14
C HIS A 803 22.58 7.22 -11.13
N PHE A 804 22.73 5.95 -11.46
CA PHE A 804 23.73 5.46 -12.43
C PHE A 804 23.17 5.36 -13.83
#